data_33bf050c322568859d709032bbd8dcb8
#
_entry.id   33bf050c322568859d709032bbd8dcb8
#
_cell.length_a   1.000
_cell.length_b   1.000
_cell.length_c   1.000
_cell.angle_alpha   90.00
_cell.angle_beta   90.00
_cell.angle_gamma   90.00
#
_symmetry.space_group_name_H-M   'P 1'
#
loop_
_entity.id
_entity.type
_entity.pdbx_description
1 polymer ?
#
loop_
_entity_poly.entity_id
_entity_poly.type
_entity_poly.pdbx_seq_one_letter_code
_entity_poly.pdbx_strand_id
1 'polypeptide(L)'
;MTDFRIKEHPILTIPDRNEIIFYWQNSQLKAYENETISAALIANGINIFGHHHKDNSPQGIFCANGQCSQCMVIANGKPVKSCMTLIENEMDVQPANGLPELPKIQSVPIMKPISEISTNVLIIGGGPSGLSAAIELGKLGIKTILVDDKNELGGKLVFQTHRFFGSTQAVYAGTRGIDIAKKLEEEVRQFSSNEIWTNSTALAVFSDKKIGISHHGNEYVLVKPEILLVATGAREKFLNFKGNTLPGVFGAGAFQTLVNRDLVKPSEKLFIIGGGNVGLIAGYHALQAGIGVVGLVEALPKCGGYKVHKDKLVRMGVPIMTSHTILSANGVEKVESVTIAEVDKDFHPIPGTEKSYLCDSVLIAVGLDPVNEFLYKAINYGIKTFVSGDAEEIAEASAAIFSGKIRGREIAKELGNSDLEIPPSWYRTIEILKSKPGIEIEEYVPEFQEGVIPVFHCTQEIPCNPCSTLCPHGLIFIDSKDIRQVPVFLGNGYCCEVCEQCVVGCPGLAISLVDYRKDPYHPIISIPFEFDKDPIKHLDRVTAMDTEGNAIGDFEVLSIHKTKESDRTSVVQIEAPREIATKIAGIQIQNEMITQPLDQYISHIEDDTIVCRCERVMAGEIRSLIHQGYRDFNEIKTVSRAGMGSCGGKTCTTIIKRIFREEGISDEEVTDQTKRPLFMEIPLELFAGIDPSEEN
;
A
#
# COMPACT_ATOMS: atom_id res chain seq x y z
N MET A 1 -16.77 16.42 20.28
CA MET A 1 -16.25 15.13 19.75
C MET A 1 -14.81 15.37 19.32
N THR A 2 -13.92 14.41 19.53
CA THR A 2 -12.53 14.48 19.07
C THR A 2 -12.54 14.36 17.54
N ASP A 3 -11.83 15.24 16.84
CA ASP A 3 -11.69 15.21 15.39
C ASP A 3 -10.40 14.47 15.04
N PHE A 4 -10.51 13.31 14.40
CA PHE A 4 -9.38 12.45 14.02
C PHE A 4 -8.81 12.76 12.62
N ARG A 5 -9.16 13.90 12.02
CA ARG A 5 -8.53 14.35 10.78
C ARG A 5 -7.10 14.78 11.00
N ILE A 6 -6.24 14.45 10.05
CA ILE A 6 -4.86 14.95 9.99
C ILE A 6 -4.91 16.39 9.50
N LYS A 7 -4.60 17.34 10.40
CA LYS A 7 -4.63 18.79 10.12
C LYS A 7 -3.28 19.33 9.67
N GLU A 8 -2.21 18.62 10.01
CA GLU A 8 -0.84 18.94 9.62
C GLU A 8 -0.11 17.67 9.25
N HIS A 9 0.74 17.72 8.24
CA HIS A 9 1.54 16.58 7.80
C HIS A 9 2.87 17.07 7.19
N PRO A 10 4.03 16.48 7.53
CA PRO A 10 5.33 16.97 7.06
C PRO A 10 5.50 16.93 5.55
N ILE A 11 4.79 16.03 4.87
CA ILE A 11 4.94 15.76 3.43
C ILE A 11 3.69 16.17 2.63
N LEU A 12 2.49 15.86 3.14
CA LEU A 12 1.24 16.09 2.42
C LEU A 12 0.76 17.53 2.62
N THR A 13 0.26 18.11 1.54
CA THR A 13 -0.50 19.37 1.64
C THR A 13 -1.93 19.04 2.03
N ILE A 14 -2.38 19.58 3.14
CA ILE A 14 -3.78 19.43 3.57
C ILE A 14 -4.64 20.31 2.64
N PRO A 15 -5.56 19.75 1.86
CA PRO A 15 -6.41 20.54 0.96
C PRO A 15 -7.42 21.37 1.75
N ASP A 16 -7.69 22.57 1.27
CA ASP A 16 -8.86 23.34 1.72
C ASP A 16 -10.11 22.72 1.13
N ARG A 17 -11.07 22.32 1.97
CA ARG A 17 -12.29 21.61 1.59
C ARG A 17 -13.51 22.27 2.24
N ASN A 18 -14.61 22.33 1.52
CA ASN A 18 -15.87 22.82 2.09
C ASN A 18 -16.40 21.84 3.15
N GLU A 19 -16.79 22.38 4.28
CA GLU A 19 -17.46 21.59 5.34
C GLU A 19 -18.89 21.30 4.90
N ILE A 20 -19.31 20.05 5.06
CA ILE A 20 -20.68 19.57 4.84
C ILE A 20 -21.17 18.82 6.07
N ILE A 21 -22.48 18.63 6.16
CA ILE A 21 -23.16 17.95 7.27
C ILE A 21 -23.74 16.63 6.75
N PHE A 22 -23.64 15.58 7.54
CA PHE A 22 -24.34 14.31 7.31
C PHE A 22 -24.90 13.77 8.62
N TYR A 23 -25.73 12.74 8.54
CA TYR A 23 -26.36 12.13 9.70
C TYR A 23 -25.88 10.70 9.88
N TRP A 24 -25.50 10.33 11.10
CA TRP A 24 -25.21 8.97 11.53
C TRP A 24 -26.15 8.59 12.66
N GLN A 25 -27.03 7.60 12.46
CA GLN A 25 -28.04 7.22 13.45
C GLN A 25 -28.84 8.43 13.98
N ASN A 26 -29.27 9.30 13.07
CA ASN A 26 -29.95 10.57 13.34
C ASN A 26 -29.11 11.64 14.09
N SER A 27 -27.85 11.37 14.38
CA SER A 27 -26.94 12.36 14.97
C SER A 27 -26.22 13.13 13.87
N GLN A 28 -26.27 14.46 13.95
CA GLN A 28 -25.58 15.33 13.01
C GLN A 28 -24.06 15.28 13.20
N LEU A 29 -23.32 15.02 12.14
CA LEU A 29 -21.86 14.95 12.09
C LEU A 29 -21.31 15.84 10.99
N LYS A 30 -20.01 16.19 11.12
CA LYS A 30 -19.27 16.98 10.13
C LYS A 30 -18.48 16.09 9.19
N ALA A 31 -18.49 16.44 7.91
CA ALA A 31 -17.62 15.89 6.87
C ALA A 31 -17.07 17.01 6.00
N TYR A 32 -16.17 16.65 5.09
CA TYR A 32 -15.72 17.55 4.04
C TYR A 32 -16.07 16.97 2.66
N GLU A 33 -16.29 17.86 1.69
CA GLU A 33 -16.49 17.44 0.30
C GLU A 33 -15.35 16.51 -0.17
N ASN A 34 -15.72 15.48 -0.95
CA ASN A 34 -14.83 14.44 -1.46
C ASN A 34 -14.25 13.48 -0.40
N GLU A 35 -14.67 13.51 0.85
CA GLU A 35 -14.40 12.42 1.78
C GLU A 35 -15.24 11.19 1.40
N THR A 36 -14.71 9.98 1.63
CA THR A 36 -15.53 8.77 1.63
C THR A 36 -16.36 8.70 2.91
N ILE A 37 -17.49 7.98 2.88
CA ILE A 37 -18.30 7.77 4.10
C ILE A 37 -17.44 7.17 5.22
N SER A 38 -16.56 6.20 4.90
CA SER A 38 -15.66 5.60 5.90
C SER A 38 -14.68 6.59 6.49
N ALA A 39 -14.12 7.49 5.69
CA ALA A 39 -13.21 8.53 6.17
C ALA A 39 -13.96 9.52 7.09
N ALA A 40 -15.16 9.96 6.69
CA ALA A 40 -15.99 10.84 7.50
C ALA A 40 -16.39 10.21 8.84
N LEU A 41 -16.73 8.92 8.86
CA LEU A 41 -17.06 8.19 10.10
C LEU A 41 -15.85 8.08 11.02
N ILE A 42 -14.69 7.63 10.51
CA ILE A 42 -13.44 7.53 11.29
C ILE A 42 -13.01 8.90 11.82
N ALA A 43 -13.11 9.96 11.02
CA ALA A 43 -12.81 11.31 11.43
C ALA A 43 -13.64 11.79 12.64
N ASN A 44 -14.86 11.27 12.77
CA ASN A 44 -15.74 11.52 13.92
C ASN A 44 -15.62 10.45 15.03
N GLY A 45 -14.61 9.55 14.98
CA GLY A 45 -14.36 8.54 16.00
C GLY A 45 -15.21 7.28 15.89
N ILE A 46 -15.89 7.07 14.77
CA ILE A 46 -16.74 5.91 14.54
C ILE A 46 -15.96 4.86 13.75
N ASN A 47 -15.62 3.74 14.39
CA ASN A 47 -14.85 2.63 13.79
C ASN A 47 -15.68 1.37 13.55
N ILE A 48 -16.90 1.31 14.12
CA ILE A 48 -17.85 0.21 13.95
C ILE A 48 -18.97 0.69 13.04
N PHE A 49 -19.08 0.08 11.86
CA PHE A 49 -20.01 0.46 10.81
C PHE A 49 -21.31 -0.38 10.80
N GLY A 50 -21.36 -1.39 11.65
CA GLY A 50 -22.48 -2.28 11.80
C GLY A 50 -22.09 -3.61 12.45
N HIS A 51 -23.03 -4.55 12.44
CA HIS A 51 -22.82 -5.89 13.00
C HIS A 51 -23.25 -6.95 12.00
N HIS A 52 -22.49 -8.02 11.93
CA HIS A 52 -22.73 -9.09 10.97
C HIS A 52 -23.98 -9.90 11.35
N HIS A 53 -24.85 -10.20 10.37
CA HIS A 53 -26.15 -10.83 10.58
C HIS A 53 -26.11 -12.26 11.15
N LYS A 54 -25.00 -13.00 11.01
CA LYS A 54 -24.90 -14.39 11.49
C LYS A 54 -24.45 -14.50 12.95
N ASP A 55 -23.48 -13.71 13.35
CA ASP A 55 -22.81 -13.85 14.66
C ASP A 55 -22.80 -12.57 15.48
N ASN A 56 -23.43 -11.51 14.96
CA ASN A 56 -23.47 -10.19 15.57
C ASN A 56 -22.09 -9.59 15.89
N SER A 57 -21.01 -10.07 15.21
CA SER A 57 -19.67 -9.51 15.36
C SER A 57 -19.58 -8.10 14.79
N PRO A 58 -18.86 -7.17 15.44
CA PRO A 58 -18.69 -5.82 14.94
C PRO A 58 -17.94 -5.82 13.60
N GLN A 59 -18.33 -4.92 12.72
CA GLN A 59 -17.73 -4.73 11.41
C GLN A 59 -17.20 -3.31 11.24
N GLY A 60 -16.05 -3.17 10.59
CA GLY A 60 -15.42 -1.90 10.29
C GLY A 60 -14.63 -1.96 8.98
N ILE A 61 -13.83 -0.95 8.71
CA ILE A 61 -13.01 -0.92 7.51
C ILE A 61 -11.85 -1.93 7.61
N PHE A 62 -11.54 -2.61 6.49
CA PHE A 62 -10.42 -3.55 6.43
C PHE A 62 -9.54 -3.35 5.19
N CYS A 63 -10.10 -3.24 3.97
CA CYS A 63 -9.32 -3.15 2.72
C CYS A 63 -9.27 -1.75 2.10
N ALA A 64 -10.21 -0.85 2.40
CA ALA A 64 -10.36 0.50 1.84
C ALA A 64 -10.32 0.60 0.30
N ASN A 65 -10.60 -0.51 -0.41
CA ASN A 65 -10.54 -0.58 -1.88
C ASN A 65 -11.70 -1.36 -2.50
N GLY A 66 -12.82 -1.50 -1.77
CA GLY A 66 -14.04 -2.11 -2.25
C GLY A 66 -14.06 -3.64 -2.36
N GLN A 67 -12.98 -4.36 -1.98
CA GLN A 67 -12.85 -5.80 -2.23
C GLN A 67 -13.40 -6.71 -1.12
N CYS A 68 -13.43 -6.27 0.15
CA CYS A 68 -13.75 -7.15 1.29
C CYS A 68 -15.18 -7.05 1.79
N SER A 69 -15.92 -6.00 1.46
CA SER A 69 -17.31 -5.72 1.90
C SER A 69 -17.52 -5.69 3.43
N GLN A 70 -16.45 -5.40 4.20
CA GLN A 70 -16.55 -5.28 5.67
C GLN A 70 -17.04 -3.89 6.12
N CYS A 71 -16.96 -2.90 5.25
CA CYS A 71 -17.31 -1.51 5.53
C CYS A 71 -18.72 -1.15 5.01
N MET A 72 -19.66 -2.10 4.98
CA MET A 72 -21.01 -1.84 4.52
C MET A 72 -21.75 -0.92 5.48
N VAL A 73 -22.48 0.04 4.92
CA VAL A 73 -23.43 0.93 5.61
C VAL A 73 -24.68 1.09 4.76
N ILE A 74 -25.74 1.65 5.35
CA ILE A 74 -26.94 2.04 4.61
C ILE A 74 -26.89 3.56 4.42
N ALA A 75 -26.69 4.01 3.20
CA ALA A 75 -26.68 5.43 2.84
C ALA A 75 -27.96 5.78 2.06
N ASN A 76 -28.73 6.75 2.55
CA ASN A 76 -30.02 7.14 1.96
C ASN A 76 -30.92 5.92 1.63
N GLY A 77 -30.95 4.94 2.56
CA GLY A 77 -31.73 3.69 2.42
C GLY A 77 -31.13 2.62 1.50
N LYS A 78 -29.98 2.86 0.86
CA LYS A 78 -29.31 1.90 -0.04
C LYS A 78 -28.05 1.31 0.66
N PRO A 79 -27.81 -0.01 0.59
CA PRO A 79 -26.57 -0.61 1.10
C PRO A 79 -25.40 -0.26 0.18
N VAL A 80 -24.36 0.36 0.74
CA VAL A 80 -23.17 0.81 0.01
C VAL A 80 -21.88 0.42 0.72
N LYS A 81 -20.78 0.31 -0.02
CA LYS A 81 -19.43 0.18 0.54
C LYS A 81 -18.91 1.56 0.92
N SER A 82 -18.86 1.85 2.21
CA SER A 82 -18.49 3.19 2.72
C SER A 82 -17.12 3.66 2.27
N CYS A 83 -16.18 2.75 1.98
CA CYS A 83 -14.85 3.08 1.48
C CYS A 83 -14.81 3.49 -0.02
N MET A 84 -15.89 3.26 -0.76
CA MET A 84 -16.01 3.55 -2.19
C MET A 84 -17.07 4.59 -2.50
N THR A 85 -17.83 5.04 -1.51
CA THR A 85 -18.94 5.99 -1.67
C THR A 85 -18.55 7.32 -1.03
N LEU A 86 -18.64 8.40 -1.80
CA LEU A 86 -18.40 9.75 -1.31
C LEU A 86 -19.55 10.18 -0.42
N ILE A 87 -19.23 10.95 0.60
CA ILE A 87 -20.23 11.58 1.47
C ILE A 87 -20.85 12.79 0.76
N GLU A 88 -22.14 12.97 0.91
CA GLU A 88 -22.88 14.09 0.37
C GLU A 88 -23.52 14.92 1.50
N ASN A 89 -23.80 16.18 1.21
CA ASN A 89 -24.46 17.04 2.19
C ASN A 89 -25.85 16.52 2.53
N GLU A 90 -26.18 16.49 3.83
CA GLU A 90 -27.45 15.97 4.39
C GLU A 90 -27.68 14.46 4.17
N MET A 91 -26.66 13.71 3.74
CA MET A 91 -26.77 12.24 3.58
C MET A 91 -27.15 11.57 4.92
N ASP A 92 -28.16 10.71 4.91
CA ASP A 92 -28.49 9.82 6.03
C ASP A 92 -27.69 8.53 5.91
N VAL A 93 -26.85 8.25 6.91
CA VAL A 93 -26.03 7.04 6.99
C VAL A 93 -26.39 6.26 8.24
N GLN A 94 -26.76 4.99 8.05
CA GLN A 94 -27.14 4.07 9.12
C GLN A 94 -26.18 2.88 9.17
N PRO A 95 -25.92 2.28 10.34
CA PRO A 95 -25.13 1.07 10.44
C PRO A 95 -25.80 -0.10 9.72
N ALA A 96 -25.00 -0.93 9.06
CA ALA A 96 -25.48 -2.17 8.46
C ALA A 96 -25.62 -3.25 9.56
N ASN A 97 -26.78 -3.30 10.20
CA ASN A 97 -27.11 -4.31 11.20
C ASN A 97 -28.03 -5.36 10.59
N GLY A 98 -27.55 -6.58 10.44
CA GLY A 98 -28.32 -7.66 9.81
C GLY A 98 -28.29 -7.60 8.28
N LEU A 99 -29.36 -8.12 7.66
CA LEU A 99 -29.55 -8.04 6.21
C LEU A 99 -30.23 -6.72 5.84
N PRO A 100 -29.77 -6.00 4.81
CA PRO A 100 -30.43 -4.78 4.38
C PRO A 100 -31.83 -5.08 3.84
N GLU A 101 -32.77 -4.20 4.12
CA GLU A 101 -34.09 -4.26 3.51
C GLU A 101 -34.01 -3.91 2.03
N LEU A 102 -34.80 -4.59 1.20
CA LEU A 102 -34.92 -4.22 -0.21
C LEU A 102 -35.69 -2.91 -0.32
N PRO A 103 -35.24 -1.96 -1.17
CA PRO A 103 -35.99 -0.73 -1.40
C PRO A 103 -37.37 -1.03 -2.00
N LYS A 104 -38.38 -0.32 -1.54
CA LYS A 104 -39.75 -0.43 -2.09
C LYS A 104 -39.80 0.30 -3.41
N ILE A 105 -39.82 -0.44 -4.51
CA ILE A 105 -39.98 0.13 -5.86
C ILE A 105 -41.39 0.66 -5.99
N GLN A 106 -41.55 1.94 -6.22
CA GLN A 106 -42.87 2.61 -6.38
C GLN A 106 -43.24 2.83 -7.85
N SER A 107 -42.35 2.69 -8.78
CA SER A 107 -42.55 2.93 -10.23
C SER A 107 -41.94 1.81 -11.08
N VAL A 108 -42.51 1.60 -12.26
CA VAL A 108 -41.89 0.68 -13.25
C VAL A 108 -40.66 1.37 -13.85
N PRO A 109 -39.46 0.78 -13.71
CA PRO A 109 -38.25 1.40 -14.21
C PRO A 109 -38.26 1.51 -15.76
N ILE A 110 -37.80 2.64 -16.28
CA ILE A 110 -37.59 2.84 -17.72
C ILE A 110 -36.19 2.27 -18.05
N MET A 111 -36.19 1.23 -18.87
CA MET A 111 -34.93 0.61 -19.33
C MET A 111 -34.34 1.39 -20.48
N LYS A 112 -33.06 1.79 -20.40
CA LYS A 112 -32.27 2.42 -21.46
C LYS A 112 -31.49 1.38 -22.25
N PRO A 113 -31.22 1.56 -23.55
CA PRO A 113 -30.28 0.70 -24.28
C PRO A 113 -28.89 0.78 -23.70
N ILE A 114 -28.22 -0.37 -23.59
CA ILE A 114 -26.83 -0.42 -23.13
C ILE A 114 -25.92 0.09 -24.25
N SER A 115 -25.04 1.05 -23.94
CA SER A 115 -24.09 1.63 -24.88
C SER A 115 -22.99 0.63 -25.23
N GLU A 116 -22.65 0.51 -26.52
CA GLU A 116 -21.52 -0.29 -27.01
C GLU A 116 -20.47 0.61 -27.67
N ILE A 117 -19.21 0.47 -27.20
CA ILE A 117 -18.08 1.28 -27.67
C ILE A 117 -16.96 0.37 -28.17
N SER A 118 -16.31 0.75 -29.29
CA SER A 118 -15.11 0.07 -29.78
C SER A 118 -13.88 0.95 -29.64
N THR A 119 -12.74 0.34 -29.28
CA THR A 119 -11.46 1.02 -29.16
C THR A 119 -10.31 0.11 -29.61
N ASN A 120 -9.16 0.68 -30.00
CA ASN A 120 -7.98 -0.15 -30.29
C ASN A 120 -7.45 -0.79 -29.01
N VAL A 121 -7.31 -0.01 -27.93
CA VAL A 121 -6.79 -0.53 -26.66
C VAL A 121 -7.72 -0.17 -25.50
N LEU A 122 -8.05 -1.15 -24.68
CA LEU A 122 -8.66 -0.94 -23.39
C LEU A 122 -7.61 -1.25 -22.31
N ILE A 123 -7.35 -0.31 -21.43
CA ILE A 123 -6.47 -0.48 -20.26
C ILE A 123 -7.35 -0.53 -19.01
N ILE A 124 -7.25 -1.59 -18.23
CA ILE A 124 -7.91 -1.71 -16.92
C ILE A 124 -6.88 -1.44 -15.84
N GLY A 125 -7.00 -0.30 -15.16
CA GLY A 125 -6.15 0.18 -14.08
C GLY A 125 -5.31 1.39 -14.47
N GLY A 126 -5.63 2.54 -13.84
CA GLY A 126 -4.93 3.83 -13.98
C GLY A 126 -3.78 4.02 -12.98
N GLY A 127 -3.17 2.91 -12.54
CA GLY A 127 -1.95 2.92 -11.73
C GLY A 127 -0.68 3.20 -12.56
N PRO A 128 0.51 3.16 -11.94
CA PRO A 128 1.78 3.53 -12.60
C PRO A 128 2.04 2.77 -13.89
N SER A 129 1.67 1.51 -13.95
CA SER A 129 1.87 0.68 -15.14
C SER A 129 0.90 1.03 -16.27
N GLY A 130 -0.40 1.15 -15.97
CA GLY A 130 -1.42 1.52 -16.96
C GLY A 130 -1.21 2.92 -17.52
N LEU A 131 -0.87 3.90 -16.67
CA LEU A 131 -0.53 5.26 -17.10
C LEU A 131 0.67 5.29 -18.03
N SER A 132 1.76 4.57 -17.67
CA SER A 132 2.97 4.51 -18.50
C SER A 132 2.71 3.87 -19.86
N ALA A 133 1.85 2.84 -19.92
CA ALA A 133 1.44 2.23 -21.18
C ALA A 133 0.58 3.19 -22.02
N ALA A 134 -0.41 3.86 -21.41
CA ALA A 134 -1.25 4.85 -22.08
C ALA A 134 -0.45 6.04 -22.64
N ILE A 135 0.59 6.47 -21.94
CA ILE A 135 1.51 7.51 -22.40
C ILE A 135 2.25 7.07 -23.69
N GLU A 136 2.82 5.85 -23.69
CA GLU A 136 3.52 5.35 -24.90
C GLU A 136 2.57 5.14 -26.07
N LEU A 137 1.33 4.70 -25.84
CA LEU A 137 0.28 4.59 -26.86
C LEU A 137 -0.17 5.96 -27.36
N GLY A 138 -0.34 6.92 -26.44
CA GLY A 138 -0.74 8.30 -26.76
C GLY A 138 0.28 9.02 -27.63
N LYS A 139 1.60 8.82 -27.41
CA LYS A 139 2.69 9.32 -28.25
C LYS A 139 2.57 8.88 -29.72
N LEU A 140 1.88 7.77 -29.96
CA LEU A 140 1.66 7.19 -31.29
C LEU A 140 0.25 7.45 -31.83
N GLY A 141 -0.58 8.21 -31.11
CA GLY A 141 -1.95 8.53 -31.48
C GLY A 141 -2.91 7.33 -31.50
N ILE A 142 -2.60 6.25 -30.78
CA ILE A 142 -3.43 5.05 -30.72
C ILE A 142 -4.63 5.31 -29.81
N LYS A 143 -5.86 5.07 -30.32
CA LYS A 143 -7.10 5.26 -29.56
C LYS A 143 -7.15 4.29 -28.38
N THR A 144 -7.13 4.85 -27.16
CA THR A 144 -7.07 4.09 -25.91
C THR A 144 -8.15 4.56 -24.96
N ILE A 145 -8.86 3.63 -24.33
CA ILE A 145 -9.71 3.89 -23.16
C ILE A 145 -8.96 3.36 -21.93
N LEU A 146 -8.72 4.23 -20.95
CA LEU A 146 -8.13 3.89 -19.66
C LEU A 146 -9.20 3.96 -18.59
N VAL A 147 -9.43 2.85 -17.88
CA VAL A 147 -10.47 2.71 -16.86
C VAL A 147 -9.84 2.57 -15.47
N ASP A 148 -10.28 3.38 -14.51
CA ASP A 148 -9.91 3.25 -13.09
C ASP A 148 -11.12 3.41 -12.17
N ASP A 149 -11.20 2.59 -11.12
CA ASP A 149 -12.31 2.58 -10.17
C ASP A 149 -12.23 3.69 -9.11
N LYS A 150 -11.18 4.51 -9.14
CA LYS A 150 -11.00 5.65 -8.25
C LYS A 150 -11.30 6.97 -8.97
N ASN A 151 -11.50 8.03 -8.18
CA ASN A 151 -11.72 9.39 -8.67
C ASN A 151 -10.42 10.08 -9.16
N GLU A 152 -9.26 9.53 -8.83
CA GLU A 152 -7.94 10.05 -9.21
C GLU A 152 -7.05 8.93 -9.78
N LEU A 153 -6.15 9.31 -10.68
CA LEU A 153 -5.19 8.41 -11.30
C LEU A 153 -3.90 8.29 -10.47
N GLY A 154 -3.11 7.25 -10.74
CA GLY A 154 -1.84 6.99 -10.05
C GLY A 154 -1.86 5.71 -9.20
N GLY A 155 -3.03 5.13 -8.96
CA GLY A 155 -3.19 3.90 -8.19
C GLY A 155 -2.55 4.03 -6.79
N LYS A 156 -1.68 3.09 -6.41
CA LYS A 156 -1.04 3.13 -5.08
C LYS A 156 0.00 4.25 -4.90
N LEU A 157 0.42 4.94 -5.96
CA LEU A 157 1.35 6.08 -5.85
C LEU A 157 0.74 7.25 -5.07
N VAL A 158 -0.58 7.46 -5.14
CA VAL A 158 -1.28 8.62 -4.57
C VAL A 158 -1.18 8.74 -3.04
N PHE A 159 -0.80 7.67 -2.34
CA PHE A 159 -0.59 7.67 -0.90
C PHE A 159 0.85 7.35 -0.47
N GLN A 160 1.83 7.32 -1.41
CA GLN A 160 3.24 7.06 -1.11
C GLN A 160 4.00 8.37 -0.89
N THR A 161 4.19 8.75 0.37
CA THR A 161 4.87 9.99 0.78
C THR A 161 6.38 9.90 0.71
N HIS A 162 6.94 8.69 0.70
CA HIS A 162 8.38 8.46 0.60
C HIS A 162 8.90 8.65 -0.83
N ARG A 163 10.21 8.91 -0.97
CA ARG A 163 10.90 8.95 -2.27
C ARG A 163 11.14 7.53 -2.78
N PHE A 164 11.07 7.35 -4.11
CA PHE A 164 11.19 6.04 -4.73
C PHE A 164 12.64 5.69 -5.05
N PHE A 165 12.93 4.40 -4.89
CA PHE A 165 14.15 3.75 -5.37
C PHE A 165 14.08 3.52 -6.88
N GLY A 166 15.20 3.18 -7.50
CA GLY A 166 15.29 2.87 -8.92
C GLY A 166 16.23 3.82 -9.67
N SER A 167 16.01 3.92 -10.98
CA SER A 167 16.76 4.79 -11.87
C SER A 167 16.11 6.16 -12.02
N THR A 168 16.84 7.23 -11.78
CA THR A 168 16.37 8.61 -12.02
C THR A 168 16.00 8.85 -13.49
N GLN A 169 16.75 8.26 -14.43
CA GLN A 169 16.51 8.43 -15.86
C GLN A 169 15.33 7.60 -16.38
N ALA A 170 15.12 6.41 -15.81
CA ALA A 170 14.11 5.47 -16.31
C ALA A 170 12.74 5.65 -15.68
N VAL A 171 12.68 5.95 -14.35
CA VAL A 171 11.45 5.82 -13.55
C VAL A 171 11.26 6.87 -12.47
N TYR A 172 11.83 8.03 -12.59
CA TYR A 172 11.69 9.14 -11.63
C TYR A 172 12.18 8.82 -10.20
N ALA A 173 13.19 7.94 -10.02
CA ALA A 173 13.75 7.67 -8.70
C ALA A 173 14.22 8.95 -8.00
N GLY A 174 14.12 9.00 -6.67
CA GLY A 174 14.35 10.22 -5.90
C GLY A 174 13.13 11.17 -5.83
N THR A 175 12.06 10.90 -6.59
CA THR A 175 10.78 11.63 -6.52
C THR A 175 9.81 10.86 -5.60
N ARG A 176 8.91 11.56 -4.92
CA ARG A 176 7.88 10.94 -4.06
C ARG A 176 6.78 10.31 -4.91
N GLY A 177 6.18 9.22 -4.42
CA GLY A 177 5.11 8.55 -5.13
C GLY A 177 3.95 9.47 -5.52
N ILE A 178 3.51 10.31 -4.58
CA ILE A 178 2.45 11.32 -4.79
C ILE A 178 2.77 12.30 -5.92
N ASP A 179 4.03 12.68 -6.09
CA ASP A 179 4.46 13.60 -7.14
C ASP A 179 4.67 12.88 -8.48
N ILE A 180 5.06 11.60 -8.45
CA ILE A 180 5.11 10.74 -9.65
C ILE A 180 3.71 10.52 -10.21
N ALA A 181 2.71 10.26 -9.34
CA ALA A 181 1.32 10.10 -9.75
C ALA A 181 0.84 11.31 -10.56
N LYS A 182 1.05 12.53 -10.03
CA LYS A 182 0.68 13.79 -10.71
C LYS A 182 1.39 13.95 -12.05
N LYS A 183 2.70 13.69 -12.11
CA LYS A 183 3.46 13.77 -13.37
C LYS A 183 2.93 12.82 -14.45
N LEU A 184 2.62 11.57 -14.08
CA LEU A 184 2.08 10.60 -15.01
C LEU A 184 0.67 10.97 -15.46
N GLU A 185 -0.16 11.49 -14.57
CA GLU A 185 -1.51 11.98 -14.91
C GLU A 185 -1.45 13.18 -15.83
N GLU A 186 -0.60 14.17 -15.56
CA GLU A 186 -0.40 15.33 -16.41
C GLU A 186 0.09 14.94 -17.81
N GLU A 187 1.02 13.97 -17.92
CA GLU A 187 1.56 13.50 -19.20
C GLU A 187 0.50 12.74 -20.00
N VAL A 188 -0.26 11.81 -19.38
CA VAL A 188 -1.26 11.01 -20.10
C VAL A 188 -2.40 11.87 -20.67
N ARG A 189 -2.78 12.94 -19.97
CA ARG A 189 -3.85 13.87 -20.40
C ARG A 189 -3.45 14.79 -21.56
N GLN A 190 -2.16 14.86 -21.93
CA GLN A 190 -1.70 15.63 -23.09
C GLN A 190 -2.10 14.97 -24.42
N PHE A 191 -2.43 13.69 -24.43
CA PHE A 191 -2.75 12.94 -25.64
C PHE A 191 -4.26 12.79 -25.82
N SER A 192 -4.83 13.46 -26.83
CA SER A 192 -6.27 13.42 -27.15
C SER A 192 -6.75 12.03 -27.60
N SER A 193 -5.84 11.12 -27.94
CA SER A 193 -6.16 9.72 -28.26
C SER A 193 -6.47 8.87 -27.01
N ASN A 194 -6.15 9.36 -25.82
CA ASN A 194 -6.45 8.71 -24.57
C ASN A 194 -7.77 9.24 -23.98
N GLU A 195 -8.76 8.40 -23.91
CA GLU A 195 -10.01 8.66 -23.19
C GLU A 195 -9.89 8.06 -21.77
N ILE A 196 -10.05 8.89 -20.74
CA ILE A 196 -9.80 8.52 -19.34
C ILE A 196 -11.12 8.43 -18.58
N TRP A 197 -11.43 7.26 -18.05
CA TRP A 197 -12.61 6.95 -17.27
C TRP A 197 -12.24 6.69 -15.82
N THR A 198 -12.30 7.70 -14.98
CA THR A 198 -12.24 7.58 -13.51
C THR A 198 -13.62 7.22 -12.95
N ASN A 199 -13.70 6.84 -11.66
CA ASN A 199 -14.91 6.34 -11.03
C ASN A 199 -15.62 5.25 -11.88
N SER A 200 -14.84 4.44 -12.59
CA SER A 200 -15.36 3.49 -13.57
C SER A 200 -14.77 2.12 -13.31
N THR A 201 -15.64 1.14 -13.10
CA THR A 201 -15.21 -0.20 -12.64
C THR A 201 -15.42 -1.24 -13.74
N ALA A 202 -14.36 -1.89 -14.17
CA ALA A 202 -14.46 -3.06 -15.03
C ALA A 202 -15.04 -4.24 -14.22
N LEU A 203 -16.06 -4.92 -14.77
CA LEU A 203 -16.89 -5.88 -14.06
C LEU A 203 -16.74 -7.30 -14.55
N ALA A 204 -16.69 -7.48 -15.85
CA ALA A 204 -16.72 -8.80 -16.49
C ALA A 204 -16.11 -8.79 -17.88
N VAL A 205 -15.68 -9.97 -18.32
CA VAL A 205 -15.33 -10.27 -19.71
C VAL A 205 -16.37 -11.26 -20.24
N PHE A 206 -16.94 -10.99 -21.41
CA PHE A 206 -17.96 -11.82 -22.03
C PHE A 206 -17.44 -12.62 -23.24
N SER A 207 -18.14 -13.68 -23.58
CA SER A 207 -17.74 -14.59 -24.68
C SER A 207 -17.79 -13.96 -26.07
N ASP A 208 -18.57 -12.87 -26.24
CA ASP A 208 -18.62 -12.07 -27.44
C ASP A 208 -17.50 -11.00 -27.54
N LYS A 209 -16.46 -11.16 -26.68
CA LYS A 209 -15.25 -10.32 -26.61
C LYS A 209 -15.51 -8.88 -26.16
N LYS A 210 -16.55 -8.66 -25.39
CA LYS A 210 -16.85 -7.37 -24.78
C LYS A 210 -16.47 -7.37 -23.30
N ILE A 211 -16.10 -6.22 -22.78
CA ILE A 211 -15.85 -5.95 -21.38
C ILE A 211 -16.97 -5.08 -20.84
N GLY A 212 -17.66 -5.55 -19.80
CA GLY A 212 -18.68 -4.77 -19.10
C GLY A 212 -18.03 -3.82 -18.10
N ILE A 213 -18.41 -2.54 -18.17
CA ILE A 213 -17.88 -1.48 -17.32
C ILE A 213 -19.05 -0.71 -16.69
N SER A 214 -19.00 -0.52 -15.37
CA SER A 214 -19.80 0.51 -14.69
C SER A 214 -19.07 1.83 -14.87
N HIS A 215 -19.62 2.72 -15.70
CA HIS A 215 -19.03 4.01 -16.02
C HIS A 215 -19.59 5.08 -15.09
N HIS A 216 -18.72 5.82 -14.41
CA HIS A 216 -19.04 6.82 -13.40
C HIS A 216 -20.03 6.35 -12.30
N GLY A 217 -20.21 5.04 -12.13
CA GLY A 217 -21.11 4.45 -11.15
C GLY A 217 -22.62 4.54 -11.49
N ASN A 218 -22.97 5.12 -12.62
CA ASN A 218 -24.37 5.37 -13.03
C ASN A 218 -24.75 4.84 -14.43
N GLU A 219 -23.80 4.39 -15.23
CA GLU A 219 -24.05 3.85 -16.57
C GLU A 219 -23.35 2.49 -16.73
N TYR A 220 -24.02 1.53 -17.35
CA TYR A 220 -23.41 0.27 -17.77
C TYR A 220 -23.07 0.32 -19.26
N VAL A 221 -21.79 0.14 -19.57
CA VAL A 221 -21.24 0.23 -20.93
C VAL A 221 -20.53 -1.07 -21.30
N LEU A 222 -20.70 -1.52 -22.53
CA LEU A 222 -19.95 -2.63 -23.12
C LEU A 222 -18.84 -2.08 -24.01
N VAL A 223 -17.60 -2.38 -23.68
CA VAL A 223 -16.43 -1.97 -24.48
C VAL A 223 -15.87 -3.18 -25.23
N LYS A 224 -15.70 -3.03 -26.56
CA LYS A 224 -15.08 -4.03 -27.44
C LYS A 224 -13.70 -3.53 -27.88
N PRO A 225 -12.61 -3.96 -27.22
CA PRO A 225 -11.25 -3.60 -27.61
C PRO A 225 -10.70 -4.53 -28.69
N GLU A 226 -9.75 -4.07 -29.49
CA GLU A 226 -8.89 -4.94 -30.30
C GLU A 226 -7.86 -5.64 -29.39
N ILE A 227 -7.27 -4.87 -28.45
CA ILE A 227 -6.30 -5.37 -27.46
C ILE A 227 -6.73 -4.93 -26.06
N LEU A 228 -6.65 -5.85 -25.09
CA LEU A 228 -6.84 -5.58 -23.68
C LEU A 228 -5.48 -5.53 -22.97
N LEU A 229 -5.22 -4.48 -22.20
CA LEU A 229 -4.13 -4.43 -21.21
C LEU A 229 -4.69 -4.52 -19.80
N VAL A 230 -4.28 -5.54 -19.06
CA VAL A 230 -4.61 -5.73 -17.64
C VAL A 230 -3.48 -5.13 -16.79
N ALA A 231 -3.76 -3.99 -16.15
CA ALA A 231 -2.84 -3.23 -15.28
C ALA A 231 -3.46 -3.00 -13.89
N THR A 232 -4.25 -3.95 -13.42
CA THR A 232 -5.09 -3.93 -12.22
C THR A 232 -4.33 -4.02 -10.91
N GLY A 233 -3.00 -4.16 -10.98
CA GLY A 233 -2.14 -4.21 -9.80
C GLY A 233 -2.33 -5.48 -8.96
N ALA A 234 -2.20 -5.35 -7.64
CA ALA A 234 -2.27 -6.44 -6.70
C ALA A 234 -3.17 -6.13 -5.50
N ARG A 235 -3.68 -7.19 -4.88
CA ARG A 235 -4.39 -7.17 -3.59
C ARG A 235 -3.53 -7.74 -2.49
N GLU A 236 -3.81 -7.36 -1.27
CA GLU A 236 -3.10 -7.84 -0.09
C GLU A 236 -3.50 -9.27 0.25
N LYS A 237 -2.52 -10.06 0.69
CA LYS A 237 -2.74 -11.35 1.31
C LYS A 237 -3.28 -11.17 2.71
N PHE A 238 -4.14 -12.09 3.10
CA PHE A 238 -4.73 -12.13 4.43
C PHE A 238 -4.01 -13.14 5.30
N LEU A 239 -4.02 -12.88 6.60
CA LEU A 239 -3.50 -13.79 7.61
C LEU A 239 -4.65 -14.22 8.53
N ASN A 240 -4.65 -15.49 8.89
CA ASN A 240 -5.63 -16.07 9.80
C ASN A 240 -5.05 -16.14 11.22
N PHE A 241 -5.74 -15.54 12.18
CA PHE A 241 -5.45 -15.54 13.61
C PHE A 241 -6.71 -15.16 14.38
N LYS A 242 -6.79 -15.48 15.65
CA LYS A 242 -7.94 -15.15 16.48
C LYS A 242 -8.16 -13.63 16.55
N GLY A 243 -9.39 -13.17 16.40
CA GLY A 243 -9.72 -11.73 16.37
C GLY A 243 -9.34 -11.00 15.07
N ASN A 244 -8.98 -11.72 14.00
CA ASN A 244 -8.59 -11.14 12.71
C ASN A 244 -9.68 -10.29 12.02
N THR A 245 -10.94 -10.35 12.50
CA THR A 245 -12.06 -9.57 11.96
C THR A 245 -12.47 -8.38 12.82
N LEU A 246 -11.81 -8.16 13.96
CA LEU A 246 -12.10 -7.02 14.82
C LEU A 246 -11.87 -5.69 14.08
N PRO A 247 -12.73 -4.67 14.25
CA PRO A 247 -12.42 -3.30 13.88
C PRO A 247 -11.10 -2.86 14.49
N GLY A 248 -10.23 -2.24 13.66
CA GLY A 248 -8.83 -1.95 14.01
C GLY A 248 -7.84 -2.93 13.40
N VAL A 249 -8.29 -4.06 12.81
CA VAL A 249 -7.43 -4.91 11.97
C VAL A 249 -7.51 -4.42 10.53
N PHE A 250 -6.40 -3.91 10.00
CA PHE A 250 -6.31 -3.32 8.66
C PHE A 250 -5.36 -4.12 7.74
N GLY A 251 -5.65 -4.13 6.44
CA GLY A 251 -4.62 -4.34 5.43
C GLY A 251 -3.71 -3.11 5.32
N ALA A 252 -2.46 -3.28 4.94
CA ALA A 252 -1.48 -2.18 4.88
C ALA A 252 -1.89 -1.07 3.90
N GLY A 253 -2.44 -1.42 2.72
CA GLY A 253 -2.96 -0.45 1.77
C GLY A 253 -4.19 0.29 2.29
N ALA A 254 -5.02 -0.35 3.10
CA ALA A 254 -6.14 0.32 3.76
C ALA A 254 -5.67 1.39 4.72
N PHE A 255 -4.70 1.06 5.57
CA PHE A 255 -4.11 2.01 6.51
C PHE A 255 -3.48 3.19 5.79
N GLN A 256 -2.63 2.92 4.78
CA GLN A 256 -2.00 3.99 4.00
C GLN A 256 -3.02 4.86 3.25
N THR A 257 -4.11 4.27 2.74
CA THR A 257 -5.20 4.99 2.10
C THR A 257 -5.86 5.97 3.07
N LEU A 258 -6.24 5.50 4.25
CA LEU A 258 -6.88 6.34 5.28
C LEU A 258 -5.96 7.48 5.73
N VAL A 259 -4.69 7.18 5.98
CA VAL A 259 -3.74 8.16 6.51
C VAL A 259 -3.28 9.16 5.44
N ASN A 260 -2.87 8.69 4.27
CA ASN A 260 -2.16 9.53 3.29
C ASN A 260 -3.04 10.07 2.16
N ARG A 261 -4.19 9.42 1.85
CA ARG A 261 -5.16 9.93 0.88
C ARG A 261 -6.34 10.60 1.56
N ASP A 262 -6.96 9.90 2.50
CA ASP A 262 -8.19 10.36 3.16
C ASP A 262 -7.89 11.32 4.33
N LEU A 263 -6.64 11.41 4.77
CA LEU A 263 -6.13 12.31 5.82
C LEU A 263 -6.87 12.13 7.15
N VAL A 264 -7.11 10.89 7.54
CA VAL A 264 -7.71 10.54 8.83
C VAL A 264 -6.79 9.61 9.63
N LYS A 265 -6.78 9.72 10.96
CA LYS A 265 -6.05 8.85 11.88
C LYS A 265 -6.95 7.68 12.31
N PRO A 266 -6.80 6.47 11.75
CA PRO A 266 -7.59 5.32 12.16
C PRO A 266 -7.06 4.66 13.44
N SER A 267 -5.94 5.14 13.98
CA SER A 267 -5.17 4.52 15.05
C SER A 267 -4.35 5.57 15.81
N GLU A 268 -4.08 5.32 17.08
CA GLU A 268 -3.07 6.04 17.87
C GLU A 268 -1.86 5.17 18.15
N LYS A 269 -2.06 3.82 18.25
CA LYS A 269 -1.04 2.82 18.60
C LYS A 269 -1.12 1.62 17.66
N LEU A 270 -0.28 1.60 16.63
CA LEU A 270 -0.27 0.61 15.57
C LEU A 270 0.71 -0.52 15.89
N PHE A 271 0.30 -1.78 15.67
CA PHE A 271 1.18 -2.94 15.64
C PHE A 271 1.22 -3.54 14.22
N ILE A 272 2.41 -3.86 13.69
CA ILE A 272 2.58 -4.25 12.28
C ILE A 272 2.99 -5.73 12.18
N ILE A 273 2.34 -6.47 11.27
CA ILE A 273 2.63 -7.87 10.96
C ILE A 273 3.19 -7.95 9.55
N GLY A 274 4.47 -8.30 9.42
CA GLY A 274 5.21 -8.47 8.16
C GLY A 274 6.27 -7.40 7.93
N GLY A 275 7.53 -7.84 7.81
CA GLY A 275 8.73 -7.02 7.59
C GLY A 275 9.15 -6.89 6.12
N GLY A 276 8.20 -7.05 5.19
CA GLY A 276 8.40 -6.68 3.78
C GLY A 276 8.39 -5.16 3.58
N ASN A 277 8.75 -4.68 2.36
CA ASN A 277 8.77 -3.24 2.06
C ASN A 277 7.46 -2.54 2.43
N VAL A 278 6.30 -3.16 2.17
CA VAL A 278 4.98 -2.57 2.45
C VAL A 278 4.79 -2.31 3.95
N GLY A 279 5.12 -3.27 4.83
CA GLY A 279 5.02 -3.11 6.29
C GLY A 279 5.97 -2.07 6.83
N LEU A 280 7.23 -2.09 6.38
CA LEU A 280 8.26 -1.12 6.76
C LEU A 280 7.90 0.30 6.33
N ILE A 281 7.40 0.48 5.11
CA ILE A 281 6.95 1.78 4.60
C ILE A 281 5.70 2.27 5.33
N ALA A 282 4.74 1.38 5.61
CA ALA A 282 3.53 1.75 6.35
C ALA A 282 3.84 2.21 7.78
N GLY A 283 4.82 1.58 8.45
CA GLY A 283 5.32 2.05 9.75
C GLY A 283 5.91 3.46 9.67
N TYR A 284 6.67 3.75 8.63
CA TYR A 284 7.18 5.10 8.39
C TYR A 284 6.06 6.13 8.15
N HIS A 285 5.04 5.78 7.36
CA HIS A 285 3.87 6.64 7.15
C HIS A 285 3.06 6.87 8.43
N ALA A 286 2.96 5.85 9.30
CA ALA A 286 2.31 5.99 10.60
C ALA A 286 3.01 7.05 11.46
N LEU A 287 4.34 6.98 11.56
CA LEU A 287 5.13 7.96 12.31
C LEU A 287 4.99 9.38 11.73
N GLN A 288 4.98 9.54 10.40
CA GLN A 288 4.75 10.84 9.75
C GLN A 288 3.38 11.44 10.09
N ALA A 289 2.36 10.59 10.26
CA ALA A 289 1.02 11.00 10.65
C ALA A 289 0.84 11.20 12.16
N GLY A 290 1.91 11.05 12.93
CA GLY A 290 1.87 11.15 14.40
C GLY A 290 1.13 9.97 15.06
N ILE A 291 1.21 8.78 14.45
CA ILE A 291 0.69 7.52 14.99
C ILE A 291 1.89 6.71 15.53
N GLY A 292 1.85 6.34 16.81
CA GLY A 292 2.91 5.54 17.42
C GLY A 292 2.91 4.10 16.88
N VAL A 293 4.10 3.58 16.56
CA VAL A 293 4.28 2.19 16.12
C VAL A 293 4.80 1.36 17.29
N VAL A 294 3.93 0.54 17.87
CA VAL A 294 4.23 -0.28 19.06
C VAL A 294 5.30 -1.32 18.79
N GLY A 295 5.28 -1.90 17.58
CA GLY A 295 6.25 -2.88 17.13
C GLY A 295 5.91 -3.43 15.75
N LEU A 296 6.89 -4.11 15.17
CA LEU A 296 6.75 -4.86 13.93
C LEU A 296 7.28 -6.27 14.12
N VAL A 297 6.51 -7.27 13.69
CA VAL A 297 6.95 -8.67 13.68
C VAL A 297 7.13 -9.20 12.27
N GLU A 298 8.16 -10.04 12.09
CA GLU A 298 8.44 -10.79 10.86
C GLU A 298 8.66 -12.26 11.22
N ALA A 299 7.97 -13.16 10.54
CA ALA A 299 8.07 -14.59 10.80
C ALA A 299 9.42 -15.19 10.33
N LEU A 300 10.04 -14.59 9.33
CA LEU A 300 11.37 -14.98 8.88
C LEU A 300 12.47 -14.50 9.86
N PRO A 301 13.65 -15.14 9.85
CA PRO A 301 14.80 -14.70 10.66
C PRO A 301 15.34 -13.31 10.28
N LYS A 302 14.99 -12.80 9.09
CA LYS A 302 15.32 -11.45 8.60
C LYS A 302 14.11 -10.83 7.92
N CYS A 303 13.99 -9.51 7.97
CA CYS A 303 13.01 -8.78 7.17
C CYS A 303 13.23 -9.03 5.68
N GLY A 304 12.12 -9.28 4.96
CA GLY A 304 12.15 -9.50 3.50
C GLY A 304 12.22 -8.20 2.68
N GLY A 305 12.00 -7.04 3.31
CA GLY A 305 12.12 -5.73 2.68
C GLY A 305 13.57 -5.23 2.59
N TYR A 306 13.78 -4.11 1.91
CA TYR A 306 15.10 -3.48 1.85
C TYR A 306 15.62 -3.12 3.24
N LYS A 307 16.89 -3.49 3.52
CA LYS A 307 17.54 -3.20 4.80
C LYS A 307 17.44 -1.71 5.17
N VAL A 308 17.59 -0.84 4.21
CA VAL A 308 17.49 0.61 4.41
C VAL A 308 16.12 1.08 4.94
N HIS A 309 15.03 0.37 4.63
CA HIS A 309 13.72 0.64 5.23
C HIS A 309 13.62 0.12 6.66
N LYS A 310 14.14 -1.09 6.93
CA LYS A 310 14.23 -1.65 8.27
C LYS A 310 15.05 -0.71 9.17
N ASP A 311 16.27 -0.39 8.76
CA ASP A 311 17.20 0.43 9.53
C ASP A 311 16.62 1.84 9.78
N LYS A 312 15.86 2.39 8.81
CA LYS A 312 15.15 3.65 8.98
C LYS A 312 14.14 3.61 10.14
N LEU A 313 13.33 2.55 10.24
CA LEU A 313 12.37 2.40 11.34
C LEU A 313 13.05 2.16 12.69
N VAL A 314 14.08 1.31 12.70
CA VAL A 314 14.79 0.96 13.94
C VAL A 314 15.43 2.20 14.56
N ARG A 315 16.13 3.03 13.75
CA ARG A 315 16.72 4.29 14.25
C ARG A 315 15.71 5.36 14.64
N MET A 316 14.44 5.22 14.21
CA MET A 316 13.33 6.06 14.68
C MET A 316 12.70 5.57 15.99
N GLY A 317 13.18 4.45 16.55
CA GLY A 317 12.71 3.88 17.82
C GLY A 317 11.59 2.85 17.67
N VAL A 318 11.40 2.25 16.49
CA VAL A 318 10.41 1.18 16.28
C VAL A 318 11.05 -0.18 16.56
N PRO A 319 10.55 -0.96 17.53
CA PRO A 319 11.01 -2.32 17.79
C PRO A 319 10.64 -3.25 16.62
N ILE A 320 11.62 -3.98 16.07
CA ILE A 320 11.41 -4.98 15.02
C ILE A 320 11.84 -6.35 15.56
N MET A 321 10.88 -7.28 15.61
CA MET A 321 11.08 -8.64 16.13
C MET A 321 10.97 -9.63 14.97
N THR A 322 12.09 -10.24 14.60
CA THR A 322 12.14 -11.32 13.60
C THR A 322 11.93 -12.69 14.26
N SER A 323 11.60 -13.70 13.46
CA SER A 323 11.20 -15.04 13.96
C SER A 323 10.00 -14.98 14.90
N HIS A 324 9.06 -14.04 14.68
CA HIS A 324 7.84 -13.90 15.49
C HIS A 324 6.61 -13.82 14.59
N THR A 325 5.48 -14.31 15.10
CA THR A 325 4.17 -14.20 14.42
C THR A 325 3.09 -13.73 15.38
N ILE A 326 1.98 -13.24 14.81
CA ILE A 326 0.78 -12.93 15.58
C ILE A 326 0.02 -14.21 15.92
N LEU A 327 -0.48 -14.31 17.14
CA LEU A 327 -1.40 -15.35 17.60
C LEU A 327 -2.85 -14.82 17.62
N SER A 328 -3.03 -13.63 18.19
CA SER A 328 -4.36 -13.03 18.31
C SER A 328 -4.33 -11.50 18.31
N ALA A 329 -5.41 -10.90 17.82
CA ALA A 329 -5.82 -9.54 18.17
C ALA A 329 -6.92 -9.66 19.22
N ASN A 330 -6.79 -8.98 20.34
CA ASN A 330 -7.67 -9.11 21.47
C ASN A 330 -8.51 -7.84 21.65
N GLY A 331 -9.74 -8.02 22.10
CA GLY A 331 -10.72 -6.98 22.34
C GLY A 331 -12.15 -7.52 22.17
N VAL A 332 -13.15 -6.74 22.53
CA VAL A 332 -14.56 -7.11 22.39
C VAL A 332 -15.19 -6.45 21.16
N GLU A 333 -15.18 -5.14 21.11
CA GLU A 333 -15.77 -4.33 20.04
C GLU A 333 -14.72 -3.92 18.99
N LYS A 334 -13.46 -3.79 19.38
CA LYS A 334 -12.33 -3.38 18.56
C LYS A 334 -11.02 -3.93 19.13
N VAL A 335 -9.93 -3.77 18.40
CA VAL A 335 -8.59 -4.14 18.88
C VAL A 335 -8.22 -3.31 20.11
N GLU A 336 -7.73 -3.98 21.17
CA GLU A 336 -7.21 -3.38 22.40
C GLU A 336 -5.79 -3.84 22.71
N SER A 337 -5.40 -5.01 22.20
CA SER A 337 -4.04 -5.53 22.29
C SER A 337 -3.78 -6.58 21.22
N VAL A 338 -2.51 -6.95 21.05
CA VAL A 338 -2.04 -8.03 20.19
C VAL A 338 -1.20 -9.01 20.98
N THR A 339 -1.35 -10.31 20.74
CA THR A 339 -0.48 -11.35 21.27
C THR A 339 0.35 -11.92 20.12
N ILE A 340 1.68 -12.00 20.35
CA ILE A 340 2.66 -12.57 19.42
C ILE A 340 3.42 -13.69 20.10
N ALA A 341 4.11 -14.55 19.32
CA ALA A 341 5.07 -15.53 19.83
C ALA A 341 6.24 -15.70 18.87
N GLU A 342 7.35 -16.22 19.38
CA GLU A 342 8.44 -16.73 18.55
C GLU A 342 7.96 -17.92 17.71
N VAL A 343 8.56 -18.10 16.52
CA VAL A 343 8.29 -19.25 15.66
C VAL A 343 9.56 -20.07 15.42
N ASP A 344 9.36 -21.37 15.26
CA ASP A 344 10.42 -22.29 14.81
C ASP A 344 10.66 -22.17 13.28
N LYS A 345 11.60 -23.00 12.77
CA LYS A 345 11.95 -23.03 11.33
C LYS A 345 10.78 -23.44 10.41
N ASP A 346 9.75 -24.07 10.95
CA ASP A 346 8.56 -24.52 10.23
C ASP A 346 7.36 -23.58 10.46
N PHE A 347 7.63 -22.39 11.05
CA PHE A 347 6.67 -21.33 11.39
C PHE A 347 5.62 -21.72 12.45
N HIS A 348 5.89 -22.73 13.26
CA HIS A 348 5.04 -23.05 14.40
C HIS A 348 5.40 -22.18 15.60
N PRO A 349 4.41 -21.60 16.29
CA PRO A 349 4.64 -20.84 17.50
C PRO A 349 5.32 -21.68 18.59
N ILE A 350 6.34 -21.12 19.23
CA ILE A 350 7.08 -21.77 20.32
C ILE A 350 6.37 -21.48 21.64
N PRO A 351 5.88 -22.51 22.36
CA PRO A 351 5.20 -22.35 23.64
C PRO A 351 6.04 -21.66 24.69
N GLY A 352 5.43 -20.72 25.44
CA GLY A 352 6.07 -19.99 26.52
C GLY A 352 6.87 -18.76 26.06
N THR A 353 6.78 -18.40 24.77
CA THR A 353 7.41 -17.18 24.23
C THR A 353 6.40 -16.06 23.97
N GLU A 354 5.15 -16.25 24.36
CA GLU A 354 4.06 -15.33 24.11
C GLU A 354 4.31 -13.97 24.79
N LYS A 355 4.04 -12.91 24.05
CA LYS A 355 4.11 -11.53 24.54
C LYS A 355 2.90 -10.75 24.06
N SER A 356 2.37 -9.88 24.90
CA SER A 356 1.27 -8.99 24.51
C SER A 356 1.66 -7.55 24.57
N TYR A 357 1.08 -6.80 23.63
CA TYR A 357 1.31 -5.38 23.45
C TYR A 357 -0.02 -4.64 23.36
N LEU A 358 -0.18 -3.59 24.15
CA LEU A 358 -1.33 -2.70 24.06
C LEU A 358 -1.26 -1.91 22.75
N CYS A 359 -2.27 -2.09 21.90
CA CYS A 359 -2.43 -1.35 20.65
C CYS A 359 -3.92 -1.22 20.35
N ASP A 360 -4.30 -0.23 19.58
CA ASP A 360 -5.68 -0.05 19.11
C ASP A 360 -5.87 -0.51 17.67
N SER A 361 -4.78 -0.92 17.00
CA SER A 361 -4.82 -1.38 15.63
C SER A 361 -3.70 -2.36 15.29
N VAL A 362 -4.02 -3.30 14.40
CA VAL A 362 -3.11 -4.28 13.81
C VAL A 362 -3.09 -4.11 12.29
N LEU A 363 -1.91 -3.92 11.72
CA LEU A 363 -1.69 -3.80 10.28
C LEU A 363 -1.11 -5.10 9.72
N ILE A 364 -1.76 -5.67 8.69
CA ILE A 364 -1.32 -6.91 8.04
C ILE A 364 -0.61 -6.57 6.73
N ALA A 365 0.68 -6.95 6.62
CA ALA A 365 1.55 -6.71 5.46
C ALA A 365 2.32 -7.97 5.05
N VAL A 366 1.62 -9.12 4.92
CA VAL A 366 2.22 -10.45 4.70
C VAL A 366 2.33 -10.85 3.23
N GLY A 367 2.33 -9.89 2.34
CA GLY A 367 2.51 -10.07 0.90
C GLY A 367 1.31 -9.65 0.06
N LEU A 368 1.45 -9.82 -1.24
CA LEU A 368 0.48 -9.41 -2.26
C LEU A 368 0.15 -10.57 -3.18
N ASP A 369 -1.03 -10.52 -3.81
CA ASP A 369 -1.47 -11.43 -4.89
C ASP A 369 -1.85 -10.60 -6.12
N PRO A 370 -1.40 -10.99 -7.34
CA PRO A 370 -1.80 -10.32 -8.58
C PRO A 370 -3.32 -10.33 -8.77
N VAL A 371 -3.87 -9.19 -9.23
CA VAL A 371 -5.28 -9.10 -9.64
C VAL A 371 -5.35 -9.37 -11.14
N ASN A 372 -5.56 -10.62 -11.52
CA ASN A 372 -5.46 -11.09 -12.90
C ASN A 372 -6.68 -11.88 -13.40
N GLU A 373 -7.83 -11.73 -12.75
CA GLU A 373 -9.08 -12.41 -13.14
C GLU A 373 -9.50 -12.04 -14.56
N PHE A 374 -9.30 -10.77 -14.96
CA PHE A 374 -9.58 -10.29 -16.31
C PHE A 374 -8.66 -10.94 -17.35
N LEU A 375 -7.37 -11.09 -17.05
CA LEU A 375 -6.37 -11.70 -17.93
C LEU A 375 -6.80 -13.12 -18.35
N TYR A 376 -7.02 -13.99 -17.38
CA TYR A 376 -7.36 -15.38 -17.67
C TYR A 376 -8.69 -15.50 -18.42
N LYS A 377 -9.67 -14.69 -18.04
CA LYS A 377 -10.98 -14.72 -18.67
C LYS A 377 -10.95 -14.20 -20.11
N ALA A 378 -10.20 -13.13 -20.35
CA ALA A 378 -10.04 -12.54 -21.69
C ALA A 378 -9.32 -13.51 -22.66
N ILE A 379 -8.23 -14.14 -22.19
CA ILE A 379 -7.51 -15.17 -22.97
C ILE A 379 -8.45 -16.32 -23.33
N ASN A 380 -9.24 -16.82 -22.37
CA ASN A 380 -10.17 -17.92 -22.60
C ASN A 380 -11.25 -17.59 -23.65
N TYR A 381 -11.61 -16.33 -23.80
CA TYR A 381 -12.57 -15.87 -24.83
C TYR A 381 -11.90 -15.37 -26.11
N GLY A 382 -10.57 -15.54 -26.23
CA GLY A 382 -9.81 -15.20 -27.42
C GLY A 382 -9.68 -13.71 -27.70
N ILE A 383 -9.65 -12.87 -26.63
CA ILE A 383 -9.25 -11.47 -26.71
C ILE A 383 -7.73 -11.43 -26.67
N LYS A 384 -7.10 -10.68 -27.59
CA LYS A 384 -5.66 -10.42 -27.52
C LYS A 384 -5.38 -9.60 -26.25
N THR A 385 -4.63 -10.17 -25.31
CA THR A 385 -4.50 -9.59 -23.97
C THR A 385 -3.05 -9.52 -23.56
N PHE A 386 -2.67 -8.37 -23.01
CA PHE A 386 -1.39 -8.13 -22.35
C PHE A 386 -1.62 -7.89 -20.86
N VAL A 387 -0.58 -8.09 -20.07
CA VAL A 387 -0.57 -7.84 -18.61
C VAL A 387 0.68 -7.07 -18.25
N SER A 388 0.61 -6.23 -17.20
CA SER A 388 1.71 -5.34 -16.83
C SER A 388 1.66 -4.94 -15.35
N GLY A 389 2.83 -4.64 -14.77
CA GLY A 389 2.99 -4.28 -13.36
C GLY A 389 2.64 -5.41 -12.43
N ASP A 390 2.14 -5.10 -11.22
CA ASP A 390 1.85 -6.10 -10.18
C ASP A 390 0.75 -7.12 -10.58
N ALA A 391 -0.03 -6.84 -11.61
CA ALA A 391 -0.97 -7.81 -12.16
C ALA A 391 -0.24 -8.97 -12.87
N GLU A 392 0.99 -8.75 -13.33
CA GLU A 392 1.88 -9.74 -13.93
C GLU A 392 2.83 -10.33 -12.89
N GLU A 393 3.59 -9.46 -12.21
CA GLU A 393 4.61 -9.83 -11.24
C GLU A 393 4.73 -8.75 -10.15
N ILE A 394 4.69 -9.18 -8.89
CA ILE A 394 4.82 -8.27 -7.75
C ILE A 394 6.25 -7.75 -7.65
N ALA A 395 6.39 -6.43 -7.78
CA ALA A 395 7.67 -5.75 -7.68
C ALA A 395 7.50 -4.31 -7.15
N GLU A 396 8.60 -3.54 -7.09
CA GLU A 396 8.55 -2.13 -6.74
C GLU A 396 7.82 -1.30 -7.82
N ALA A 397 7.22 -0.18 -7.41
CA ALA A 397 6.48 0.68 -8.34
C ALA A 397 7.34 1.22 -9.50
N SER A 398 8.66 1.35 -9.30
CA SER A 398 9.63 1.65 -10.37
C SER A 398 9.61 0.60 -11.48
N ALA A 399 9.54 -0.67 -11.12
CA ALA A 399 9.39 -1.76 -12.08
C ALA A 399 8.02 -1.72 -12.76
N ALA A 400 6.96 -1.39 -12.03
CA ALA A 400 5.61 -1.28 -12.60
C ALA A 400 5.52 -0.16 -13.66
N ILE A 401 6.10 1.02 -13.41
CA ILE A 401 6.22 2.12 -14.37
C ILE A 401 6.91 1.63 -15.64
N PHE A 402 8.07 0.99 -15.49
CA PHE A 402 8.88 0.58 -16.63
C PHE A 402 8.26 -0.59 -17.41
N SER A 403 7.60 -1.53 -16.72
CA SER A 403 6.81 -2.60 -17.33
C SER A 403 5.71 -2.02 -18.23
N GLY A 404 4.94 -1.04 -17.73
CA GLY A 404 3.92 -0.35 -18.51
C GLY A 404 4.47 0.30 -19.77
N LYS A 405 5.63 0.95 -19.66
CA LYS A 405 6.32 1.58 -20.79
C LYS A 405 6.71 0.58 -21.89
N ILE A 406 7.24 -0.59 -21.51
CA ILE A 406 7.55 -1.68 -22.45
C ILE A 406 6.27 -2.20 -23.10
N ARG A 407 5.23 -2.51 -22.29
CA ARG A 407 3.96 -3.07 -22.78
C ARG A 407 3.23 -2.12 -23.72
N GLY A 408 3.24 -0.81 -23.47
CA GLY A 408 2.67 0.17 -24.40
C GLY A 408 3.30 0.09 -25.79
N ARG A 409 4.62 -0.05 -25.88
CA ARG A 409 5.32 -0.23 -27.18
C ARG A 409 5.07 -1.58 -27.82
N GLU A 410 5.03 -2.66 -27.04
CA GLU A 410 4.70 -3.99 -27.56
C GLU A 410 3.29 -4.02 -28.16
N ILE A 411 2.31 -3.42 -27.48
CA ILE A 411 0.94 -3.27 -27.98
C ILE A 411 0.91 -2.46 -29.28
N ALA A 412 1.66 -1.35 -29.35
CA ALA A 412 1.74 -0.54 -30.55
C ALA A 412 2.32 -1.32 -31.74
N LYS A 413 3.35 -2.15 -31.53
CA LYS A 413 3.87 -3.06 -32.58
C LYS A 413 2.83 -4.05 -33.07
N GLU A 414 2.07 -4.63 -32.15
CA GLU A 414 1.00 -5.58 -32.47
C GLU A 414 -0.12 -4.94 -33.30
N LEU A 415 -0.40 -3.64 -33.10
CA LEU A 415 -1.36 -2.85 -33.88
C LEU A 415 -0.82 -2.34 -35.22
N GLY A 416 0.36 -2.79 -35.65
CA GLY A 416 0.92 -2.51 -36.98
C GLY A 416 2.02 -1.46 -37.02
N ASN A 417 2.48 -0.92 -35.89
CA ASN A 417 3.64 -0.03 -35.82
C ASN A 417 4.95 -0.87 -35.81
N SER A 418 5.16 -1.65 -36.88
CA SER A 418 6.26 -2.63 -36.96
C SER A 418 7.65 -2.02 -36.84
N ASP A 419 7.82 -0.77 -37.29
CA ASP A 419 9.11 -0.05 -37.31
C ASP A 419 9.49 0.53 -35.92
N LEU A 420 8.58 0.44 -34.93
CA LEU A 420 8.84 0.89 -33.58
C LEU A 420 9.84 -0.04 -32.90
N GLU A 421 11.06 0.42 -32.65
CA GLU A 421 12.04 -0.35 -31.90
C GLU A 421 11.85 -0.22 -30.38
N ILE A 422 11.97 -1.34 -29.67
CA ILE A 422 12.12 -1.38 -28.21
C ILE A 422 13.60 -1.67 -27.93
N PRO A 423 14.34 -0.72 -27.35
CA PRO A 423 15.75 -0.94 -27.10
C PRO A 423 16.01 -2.20 -26.25
N PRO A 424 16.91 -3.11 -26.64
CA PRO A 424 17.22 -4.31 -25.84
C PRO A 424 17.66 -3.99 -24.39
N SER A 425 18.24 -2.80 -24.18
CA SER A 425 18.60 -2.31 -22.86
C SER A 425 17.40 -2.16 -21.92
N TRP A 426 16.18 -1.94 -22.45
CA TRP A 426 14.96 -1.82 -21.63
C TRP A 426 14.62 -3.13 -20.91
N TYR A 427 14.78 -4.27 -21.58
CA TYR A 427 14.55 -5.57 -20.94
C TYR A 427 15.59 -5.85 -19.84
N ARG A 428 16.83 -5.40 -20.01
CA ARG A 428 17.83 -5.46 -18.93
C ARG A 428 17.48 -4.52 -17.77
N THR A 429 17.01 -3.31 -18.06
CA THR A 429 16.62 -2.34 -17.04
C THR A 429 15.46 -2.86 -16.19
N ILE A 430 14.43 -3.46 -16.80
CA ILE A 430 13.28 -3.99 -16.03
C ILE A 430 13.72 -5.13 -15.10
N GLU A 431 14.64 -6.01 -15.53
CA GLU A 431 15.15 -7.09 -14.67
C GLU A 431 15.96 -6.52 -13.47
N ILE A 432 16.73 -5.44 -13.68
CA ILE A 432 17.41 -4.76 -12.57
C ILE A 432 16.40 -4.14 -11.60
N LEU A 433 15.35 -3.46 -12.11
CA LEU A 433 14.33 -2.83 -11.28
C LEU A 433 13.45 -3.85 -10.51
N LYS A 434 13.31 -5.08 -11.01
CA LYS A 434 12.60 -6.19 -10.35
C LYS A 434 13.48 -6.97 -9.36
N SER A 435 14.79 -6.69 -9.31
CA SER A 435 15.70 -7.48 -8.48
C SER A 435 15.33 -7.40 -7.01
N LYS A 436 15.38 -8.56 -6.35
CA LYS A 436 15.26 -8.66 -4.89
C LYS A 436 16.46 -8.02 -4.21
N PRO A 437 16.36 -7.67 -2.90
CA PRO A 437 17.52 -7.22 -2.13
C PRO A 437 18.70 -8.16 -2.33
N GLY A 438 19.87 -7.60 -2.64
CA GLY A 438 21.11 -8.35 -2.83
C GLY A 438 21.87 -8.55 -1.53
N ILE A 439 23.18 -8.71 -1.63
CA ILE A 439 24.06 -8.96 -0.47
C ILE A 439 24.14 -7.72 0.43
N GLU A 440 24.29 -8.00 1.72
CA GLU A 440 24.63 -6.98 2.72
C GLU A 440 26.15 -6.88 2.79
N ILE A 441 26.67 -5.66 2.82
CA ILE A 441 28.11 -5.37 2.95
C ILE A 441 28.35 -4.65 4.27
N GLU A 442 29.59 -4.65 4.73
CA GLU A 442 30.00 -3.85 5.88
C GLU A 442 29.88 -2.35 5.57
N GLU A 443 29.59 -1.55 6.59
CA GLU A 443 29.47 -0.10 6.45
C GLU A 443 30.81 0.50 6.01
N TYR A 444 30.79 1.21 4.90
CA TYR A 444 31.98 1.87 4.39
C TYR A 444 32.23 3.18 5.14
N VAL A 445 33.31 3.23 5.88
CA VAL A 445 33.80 4.46 6.50
C VAL A 445 34.96 4.99 5.64
N PRO A 446 34.90 6.22 5.12
CA PRO A 446 35.98 6.81 4.34
C PRO A 446 37.30 6.84 5.16
N GLU A 447 38.43 6.47 4.51
CA GLU A 447 39.77 6.50 5.13
C GLU A 447 40.16 7.92 5.59
N PHE A 448 39.75 8.93 4.85
CA PHE A 448 39.99 10.35 5.13
C PHE A 448 38.83 10.93 5.94
N GLN A 449 39.07 11.27 7.19
CA GLN A 449 38.13 11.99 8.06
C GLN A 449 38.53 13.45 8.21
N GLU A 450 38.56 14.16 7.09
CA GLU A 450 38.90 15.59 6.98
C GLU A 450 37.98 16.27 5.97
N GLY A 451 37.79 17.59 6.08
CA GLY A 451 36.89 18.33 5.19
C GLY A 451 35.44 17.94 5.39
N VAL A 452 34.73 17.60 4.31
CA VAL A 452 33.31 17.16 4.36
C VAL A 452 33.16 15.83 3.65
N ILE A 453 32.62 14.86 4.36
CA ILE A 453 32.42 13.50 3.83
C ILE A 453 30.98 13.05 3.95
N PRO A 454 30.39 12.47 2.89
CA PRO A 454 29.12 11.74 3.01
C PRO A 454 29.37 10.36 3.63
N VAL A 455 28.56 9.99 4.59
CA VAL A 455 28.54 8.66 5.19
C VAL A 455 27.31 7.94 4.65
N PHE A 456 27.50 6.75 4.06
CA PHE A 456 26.44 5.95 3.47
C PHE A 456 26.04 4.84 4.43
N HIS A 457 24.86 4.99 5.02
CA HIS A 457 24.22 3.96 5.88
C HIS A 457 23.39 2.97 5.03
N CYS A 458 23.53 2.99 3.72
CA CYS A 458 22.93 2.08 2.76
C CYS A 458 23.93 0.96 2.47
N THR A 459 23.80 -0.18 3.17
CA THR A 459 24.75 -1.29 3.20
C THR A 459 24.27 -2.55 2.48
N GLN A 460 23.22 -2.46 1.66
CA GLN A 460 22.66 -3.56 0.90
C GLN A 460 22.55 -3.19 -0.57
N GLU A 461 22.86 -4.15 -1.46
CA GLU A 461 22.62 -3.99 -2.89
C GLU A 461 21.13 -3.90 -3.20
N ILE A 462 20.68 -2.75 -3.70
CA ILE A 462 19.31 -2.46 -4.11
C ILE A 462 19.32 -1.58 -5.36
N PRO A 463 18.36 -1.70 -6.30
CA PRO A 463 18.33 -0.87 -7.49
C PRO A 463 18.01 0.58 -7.14
N CYS A 464 19.05 1.43 -7.02
CA CYS A 464 18.89 2.83 -6.60
C CYS A 464 20.09 3.69 -7.01
N ASN A 465 19.84 4.85 -7.68
CA ASN A 465 20.91 5.76 -8.06
C ASN A 465 20.71 7.27 -7.80
N PRO A 466 19.69 7.75 -7.06
CA PRO A 466 19.49 9.19 -6.87
C PRO A 466 20.72 9.93 -6.30
N CYS A 467 21.39 9.39 -5.29
CA CYS A 467 22.54 10.06 -4.66
C CYS A 467 23.69 10.33 -5.64
N SER A 468 23.97 9.41 -6.58
CA SER A 468 25.02 9.61 -7.58
C SER A 468 24.61 10.63 -8.66
N THR A 469 23.31 10.74 -8.97
CA THR A 469 22.80 11.66 -9.99
C THR A 469 22.55 13.08 -9.47
N LEU A 470 22.30 13.21 -8.17
CA LEU A 470 22.04 14.49 -7.51
C LEU A 470 23.31 15.23 -7.09
N CYS A 471 24.46 14.55 -6.99
CA CYS A 471 25.71 15.19 -6.64
C CYS A 471 26.21 16.08 -7.80
N PRO A 472 26.22 17.44 -7.67
CA PRO A 472 26.59 18.32 -8.78
C PRO A 472 28.06 18.21 -9.18
N HIS A 473 28.87 17.67 -8.28
CA HIS A 473 30.34 17.50 -8.53
C HIS A 473 30.69 16.06 -8.91
N GLY A 474 29.72 15.15 -9.05
CA GLY A 474 29.98 13.75 -9.43
C GLY A 474 30.84 12.97 -8.42
N LEU A 475 30.79 13.36 -7.13
CA LEU A 475 31.64 12.75 -6.08
C LEU A 475 31.10 11.43 -5.55
N ILE A 476 29.85 11.08 -5.89
CA ILE A 476 29.21 9.82 -5.49
C ILE A 476 29.07 8.96 -6.73
N PHE A 477 29.65 7.78 -6.70
CA PHE A 477 29.65 6.85 -7.82
C PHE A 477 28.77 5.63 -7.55
N ILE A 478 27.97 5.26 -8.55
CA ILE A 478 27.28 3.98 -8.71
C ILE A 478 27.44 3.62 -10.20
N ASP A 479 27.74 2.37 -10.51
CA ASP A 479 27.87 1.93 -11.92
C ASP A 479 26.54 2.11 -12.66
N SER A 480 26.55 2.91 -13.72
CA SER A 480 25.37 3.18 -14.55
C SER A 480 24.84 1.94 -15.27
N LYS A 481 25.64 0.88 -15.41
CA LYS A 481 25.22 -0.41 -16.01
C LYS A 481 24.54 -1.32 -15.00
N ASP A 482 24.81 -1.13 -13.70
CA ASP A 482 24.20 -1.89 -12.62
C ASP A 482 24.01 -1.02 -11.38
N ILE A 483 22.86 -0.39 -11.32
CA ILE A 483 22.48 0.54 -10.24
C ILE A 483 22.19 -0.15 -8.91
N ARG A 484 22.41 -1.47 -8.78
CA ARG A 484 22.23 -2.20 -7.52
C ARG A 484 23.40 -2.03 -6.56
N GLN A 485 24.56 -1.63 -7.08
CA GLN A 485 25.74 -1.44 -6.26
C GLN A 485 25.56 -0.34 -5.21
N VAL A 486 26.18 -0.51 -4.06
CA VAL A 486 26.19 0.52 -3.02
C VAL A 486 27.00 1.74 -3.48
N PRO A 487 26.61 2.95 -3.05
CA PRO A 487 27.35 4.16 -3.43
C PRO A 487 28.76 4.21 -2.84
N VAL A 488 29.70 4.76 -3.60
CA VAL A 488 31.08 5.01 -3.19
C VAL A 488 31.41 6.49 -3.31
N PHE A 489 32.07 7.05 -2.30
CA PHE A 489 32.60 8.43 -2.35
C PHE A 489 33.94 8.47 -3.03
N LEU A 490 34.04 9.22 -4.12
CA LEU A 490 35.29 9.40 -4.91
C LEU A 490 36.09 10.64 -4.51
N GLY A 491 35.54 11.49 -3.64
CA GLY A 491 36.19 12.72 -3.19
C GLY A 491 37.18 12.51 -2.06
N ASN A 492 37.96 13.55 -1.75
CA ASN A 492 38.94 13.57 -0.67
C ASN A 492 38.52 14.48 0.50
N GLY A 493 37.23 14.74 0.69
CA GLY A 493 36.69 15.61 1.73
C GLY A 493 36.73 17.12 1.43
N TYR A 494 37.70 17.58 0.65
CA TYR A 494 37.81 19.01 0.27
C TYR A 494 37.01 19.36 -1.00
N CYS A 495 36.52 18.37 -1.73
CA CYS A 495 35.73 18.55 -2.95
C CYS A 495 34.24 18.76 -2.69
N CYS A 496 33.72 18.45 -1.50
CA CYS A 496 32.31 18.58 -1.17
C CYS A 496 32.01 20.01 -0.67
N GLU A 497 31.03 20.67 -1.31
CA GLU A 497 30.64 22.06 -1.00
C GLU A 497 29.47 22.12 0.02
N VAL A 498 29.04 21.01 0.62
CA VAL A 498 27.94 20.93 1.60
C VAL A 498 26.61 21.39 1.01
N CYS A 499 26.29 21.05 -0.23
CA CYS A 499 25.00 21.36 -0.84
C CYS A 499 23.85 20.49 -0.29
N GLU A 500 24.15 19.41 0.44
CA GLU A 500 23.23 18.47 1.10
C GLU A 500 22.22 17.78 0.17
N GLN A 501 22.35 17.89 -1.16
CA GLN A 501 21.42 17.28 -2.12
C GLN A 501 21.37 15.76 -2.01
N CYS A 502 22.52 15.11 -1.75
CA CYS A 502 22.59 13.66 -1.53
C CYS A 502 21.86 13.24 -0.24
N VAL A 503 21.86 14.07 0.80
CA VAL A 503 21.17 13.83 2.08
C VAL A 503 19.67 13.90 1.87
N VAL A 504 19.15 15.04 1.34
CA VAL A 504 17.72 15.26 1.18
C VAL A 504 17.09 14.47 0.06
N GLY A 505 17.86 14.05 -0.95
CA GLY A 505 17.39 13.29 -2.10
C GLY A 505 17.43 11.77 -1.93
N CYS A 506 18.00 11.27 -0.83
CA CYS A 506 18.13 9.84 -0.58
C CYS A 506 16.76 9.22 -0.24
N PRO A 507 16.25 8.22 -1.00
CA PRO A 507 14.98 7.56 -0.71
C PRO A 507 14.95 6.85 0.65
N GLY A 508 16.10 6.33 1.08
CA GLY A 508 16.27 5.64 2.35
C GLY A 508 16.47 6.55 3.54
N LEU A 509 16.67 7.87 3.33
CA LEU A 509 17.20 8.80 4.35
C LEU A 509 18.47 8.25 5.01
N ALA A 510 19.33 7.61 4.23
CA ALA A 510 20.46 6.81 4.68
C ALA A 510 21.82 7.45 4.31
N ILE A 511 21.86 8.77 4.24
CA ILE A 511 23.09 9.53 4.02
C ILE A 511 23.14 10.65 5.04
N SER A 512 24.23 10.71 5.81
CA SER A 512 24.60 11.86 6.62
C SER A 512 25.84 12.54 6.03
N LEU A 513 26.03 13.86 6.26
CA LEU A 513 27.27 14.56 5.96
C LEU A 513 27.98 14.87 7.26
N VAL A 514 29.29 14.62 7.32
CA VAL A 514 30.14 14.95 8.45
C VAL A 514 31.11 16.03 8.01
N ASP A 515 31.03 17.22 8.61
CA ASP A 515 31.84 18.41 8.30
C ASP A 515 32.88 18.65 9.41
N TYR A 516 34.14 18.34 9.12
CA TYR A 516 35.29 18.48 10.02
C TYR A 516 35.97 19.85 9.91
N ARG A 517 35.52 20.75 9.02
CA ARG A 517 36.25 21.99 8.70
C ARG A 517 36.29 22.99 9.83
N LYS A 518 35.23 23.09 10.65
CA LYS A 518 35.13 24.04 11.76
C LYS A 518 35.86 23.54 12.99
N ASP A 519 35.57 22.31 13.41
CA ASP A 519 36.22 21.62 14.52
C ASP A 519 36.46 20.14 14.12
N PRO A 520 37.73 19.72 13.91
CA PRO A 520 38.05 18.35 13.55
C PRO A 520 37.75 17.33 14.68
N TYR A 521 37.63 17.76 15.92
CA TYR A 521 37.35 16.89 17.09
C TYR A 521 35.83 16.79 17.37
N HIS A 522 35.07 17.84 17.01
CA HIS A 522 33.63 17.89 17.15
C HIS A 522 33.00 18.35 15.82
N PRO A 523 32.99 17.47 14.80
CA PRO A 523 32.40 17.81 13.50
C PRO A 523 30.89 18.03 13.58
N ILE A 524 30.37 18.78 12.60
CA ILE A 524 28.93 18.97 12.42
C ILE A 524 28.39 17.83 11.56
N ILE A 525 27.29 17.20 11.99
CA ILE A 525 26.62 16.14 11.30
C ILE A 525 25.26 16.64 10.77
N SER A 526 25.06 16.58 9.43
CA SER A 526 23.82 16.90 8.75
C SER A 526 23.01 15.62 8.54
N ILE A 527 21.80 15.54 9.10
CA ILE A 527 20.93 14.37 9.14
C ILE A 527 19.61 14.69 8.43
N PRO A 528 19.08 13.84 7.52
CA PRO A 528 17.79 14.06 6.88
C PRO A 528 16.63 13.86 7.86
N PHE A 529 15.61 14.76 7.77
CA PHE A 529 14.46 14.75 8.68
C PHE A 529 13.17 15.05 7.92
N GLU A 530 12.13 14.21 8.10
CA GLU A 530 10.84 14.28 7.40
C GLU A 530 9.63 14.16 8.35
N PHE A 531 9.74 14.78 9.53
CA PHE A 531 8.66 14.84 10.52
C PHE A 531 8.31 16.30 10.82
N ASP A 532 7.19 16.52 11.52
CA ASP A 532 6.79 17.85 11.95
C ASP A 532 7.89 18.52 12.78
N LYS A 533 8.03 19.83 12.61
CA LYS A 533 9.11 20.61 13.22
C LYS A 533 8.86 20.92 14.68
N ASP A 534 7.60 20.83 15.15
CA ASP A 534 7.23 21.21 16.50
C ASP A 534 7.91 20.38 17.60
N PRO A 535 8.21 19.07 17.43
CA PRO A 535 8.92 18.33 18.46
C PRO A 535 10.43 18.64 18.53
N ILE A 536 11.02 19.26 17.51
CA ILE A 536 12.47 19.55 17.50
C ILE A 536 12.71 21.01 17.10
N LYS A 537 13.35 21.77 17.99
CA LYS A 537 13.72 23.18 17.80
C LYS A 537 15.22 23.37 17.97
N HIS A 538 15.73 24.51 17.50
CA HIS A 538 17.09 24.92 17.80
C HIS A 538 17.33 24.95 19.32
N LEU A 539 18.44 24.36 19.75
CA LEU A 539 18.84 24.11 21.14
C LEU A 539 18.07 22.98 21.86
N ASP A 540 17.11 22.33 21.24
CA ASP A 540 16.58 21.07 21.79
C ASP A 540 17.64 19.98 21.77
N ARG A 541 17.49 19.00 22.65
CA ARG A 541 18.34 17.82 22.65
C ARG A 541 17.65 16.67 21.94
N VAL A 542 18.36 15.98 21.07
CA VAL A 542 17.88 14.82 20.33
C VAL A 542 18.75 13.62 20.58
N THR A 543 18.16 12.43 20.68
CA THR A 543 18.90 11.18 20.78
C THR A 543 19.34 10.74 19.38
N ALA A 544 20.66 10.75 19.13
CA ALA A 544 21.24 10.24 17.89
C ALA A 544 21.33 8.71 17.92
N MET A 545 21.02 8.08 16.78
CA MET A 545 20.93 6.62 16.64
C MET A 545 21.90 6.12 15.56
N ASP A 546 22.45 4.93 15.77
CA ASP A 546 23.18 4.20 14.73
C ASP A 546 22.23 3.47 13.74
N THR A 547 22.79 2.74 12.79
CA THR A 547 22.03 1.96 11.80
C THR A 547 21.24 0.80 12.41
N GLU A 548 21.69 0.26 13.54
CA GLU A 548 21.04 -0.85 14.24
C GLU A 548 19.99 -0.37 15.28
N GLY A 549 19.84 0.95 15.44
CA GLY A 549 18.89 1.55 16.39
C GLY A 549 19.41 1.64 17.83
N ASN A 550 20.71 1.56 18.03
CA ASN A 550 21.28 1.83 19.34
C ASN A 550 21.44 3.33 19.54
N ALA A 551 21.05 3.83 20.71
CA ALA A 551 21.28 5.21 21.08
C ALA A 551 22.80 5.47 21.26
N ILE A 552 23.32 6.45 20.52
CA ILE A 552 24.73 6.87 20.59
C ILE A 552 24.91 7.91 21.68
N GLY A 553 23.93 8.79 21.86
CA GLY A 553 23.94 9.87 22.84
C GLY A 553 22.94 10.95 22.52
N ASP A 554 22.82 11.90 23.46
CA ASP A 554 21.95 13.08 23.31
C ASP A 554 22.78 14.30 22.92
N PHE A 555 22.40 14.94 21.83
CA PHE A 555 23.11 16.09 21.25
C PHE A 555 22.17 17.29 21.09
N GLU A 556 22.76 18.49 21.17
CA GLU A 556 22.04 19.74 20.93
C GLU A 556 21.85 19.98 19.45
N VAL A 557 20.64 20.41 19.05
CA VAL A 557 20.31 20.77 17.69
C VAL A 557 20.86 22.16 17.37
N LEU A 558 21.85 22.23 16.52
CA LEU A 558 22.48 23.47 16.06
C LEU A 558 21.64 24.24 15.05
N SER A 559 21.01 23.53 14.13
CA SER A 559 20.13 24.12 13.12
C SER A 559 19.13 23.11 12.55
N ILE A 560 18.01 23.63 12.08
CA ILE A 560 17.03 22.91 11.25
C ILE A 560 16.74 23.79 10.04
N HIS A 561 17.05 23.29 8.84
CA HIS A 561 16.85 24.07 7.61
C HIS A 561 16.40 23.18 6.45
N LYS A 562 15.93 23.83 5.38
CA LYS A 562 15.67 23.18 4.08
C LYS A 562 16.68 23.64 3.07
N THR A 563 17.14 22.73 2.21
CA THR A 563 17.96 23.10 1.06
C THR A 563 17.10 23.74 -0.03
N LYS A 564 17.71 24.43 -1.00
CA LYS A 564 16.96 25.07 -2.10
C LYS A 564 16.19 24.07 -2.96
N GLU A 565 16.73 22.86 -3.11
CA GLU A 565 16.17 21.76 -3.91
C GLU A 565 15.28 20.84 -3.11
N SER A 566 15.23 21.01 -1.79
CA SER A 566 14.36 20.19 -0.92
C SER A 566 12.99 20.80 -0.79
N ASP A 567 11.99 20.11 -1.27
CA ASP A 567 10.61 20.53 -1.12
C ASP A 567 10.08 20.33 0.31
N ARG A 568 10.35 19.15 0.92
CA ARG A 568 9.70 18.69 2.17
C ARG A 568 10.65 17.98 3.14
N THR A 569 11.89 17.67 2.73
CA THR A 569 12.92 17.09 3.60
C THR A 569 13.72 18.20 4.25
N SER A 570 13.76 18.28 5.57
CA SER A 570 14.63 19.18 6.31
C SER A 570 15.96 18.50 6.61
N VAL A 571 16.97 19.30 6.95
CA VAL A 571 18.26 18.83 7.47
C VAL A 571 18.35 19.31 8.92
N VAL A 572 18.61 18.37 9.84
CA VAL A 572 18.95 18.66 11.25
C VAL A 572 20.46 18.56 11.39
N GLN A 573 21.07 19.59 11.99
CA GLN A 573 22.50 19.61 12.28
C GLN A 573 22.75 19.48 13.78
N ILE A 574 23.63 18.57 14.13
CA ILE A 574 24.15 18.37 15.50
C ILE A 574 25.67 18.38 15.49
N GLU A 575 26.28 18.58 16.65
CA GLU A 575 27.71 18.46 16.86
C GLU A 575 27.97 17.26 17.74
N ALA A 576 28.93 16.39 17.37
CA ALA A 576 29.25 15.20 18.11
C ALA A 576 30.76 14.89 18.07
N PRO A 577 31.31 14.15 19.06
CA PRO A 577 32.70 13.72 19.07
C PRO A 577 33.07 12.94 17.79
N ARG A 578 34.30 13.18 17.30
CA ARG A 578 34.83 12.57 16.06
C ARG A 578 34.68 11.06 16.00
N GLU A 579 34.89 10.37 17.13
CA GLU A 579 34.91 8.91 17.24
C GLU A 579 33.57 8.26 16.93
N ILE A 580 32.48 9.02 17.05
CA ILE A 580 31.09 8.53 16.85
C ILE A 580 30.42 9.24 15.68
N ALA A 581 30.97 10.32 15.15
CA ALA A 581 30.32 11.16 14.14
C ALA A 581 29.86 10.37 12.89
N THR A 582 30.66 9.43 12.40
CA THR A 582 30.34 8.58 11.23
C THR A 582 29.32 7.47 11.53
N LYS A 583 29.07 7.18 12.82
CA LYS A 583 28.09 6.17 13.22
C LYS A 583 26.66 6.73 13.31
N ILE A 584 26.53 8.06 13.36
CA ILE A 584 25.22 8.73 13.50
C ILE A 584 24.46 8.61 12.18
N ALA A 585 23.42 7.79 12.17
CA ALA A 585 22.60 7.48 11.02
C ALA A 585 21.23 8.16 11.05
N GLY A 586 20.75 8.62 12.20
CA GLY A 586 19.46 9.23 12.34
C GLY A 586 19.16 9.74 13.74
N ILE A 587 17.91 10.15 13.93
CA ILE A 587 17.39 10.68 15.22
C ILE A 587 16.19 9.83 15.64
N GLN A 588 16.12 9.54 16.93
CA GLN A 588 14.96 8.84 17.52
C GLN A 588 13.72 9.74 17.47
N ILE A 589 12.60 9.18 17.02
CA ILE A 589 11.31 9.89 16.88
C ILE A 589 10.33 9.49 17.98
N GLN A 590 10.36 8.24 18.41
CA GLN A 590 9.52 7.74 19.49
C GLN A 590 10.33 6.95 20.52
N ASN A 591 9.88 6.96 21.77
CA ASN A 591 10.44 6.11 22.82
C ASN A 591 9.91 4.67 22.70
N GLU A 592 10.68 3.67 23.14
CA GLU A 592 10.22 2.29 23.20
C GLU A 592 8.93 2.15 23.99
N MET A 593 7.99 1.36 23.45
CA MET A 593 6.71 1.10 24.09
C MET A 593 6.79 -0.10 25.03
N ILE A 594 6.12 0.00 26.21
CA ILE A 594 6.20 -0.99 27.28
C ILE A 594 5.36 -2.23 26.96
N THR A 595 5.94 -3.42 27.17
CA THR A 595 5.30 -4.73 27.10
C THR A 595 4.50 -5.08 28.34
N GLN A 596 3.39 -5.83 28.18
CA GLN A 596 2.69 -6.48 29.32
C GLN A 596 2.78 -8.00 29.17
N PRO A 597 3.02 -8.77 30.26
CA PRO A 597 2.97 -10.23 30.22
C PRO A 597 1.53 -10.74 30.15
N LEU A 598 1.31 -11.89 29.50
CA LEU A 598 0.01 -12.56 29.38
C LEU A 598 0.08 -14.05 29.72
N ASP A 599 -1.06 -14.60 30.21
CA ASP A 599 -1.16 -15.92 30.83
C ASP A 599 -1.77 -17.04 29.97
N GLN A 600 -1.96 -16.91 28.63
CA GLN A 600 -2.60 -17.99 27.83
C GLN A 600 -1.92 -18.23 26.49
N TYR A 601 -1.78 -19.51 26.13
CA TYR A 601 -1.10 -20.09 24.99
C TYR A 601 -2.03 -20.55 23.87
N ILE A 602 -1.64 -20.30 22.59
CA ILE A 602 -2.34 -20.74 21.36
C ILE A 602 -1.30 -21.19 20.32
N SER A 603 -1.37 -22.46 19.84
CA SER A 603 -0.31 -23.07 19.02
C SER A 603 -0.61 -23.27 17.51
N HIS A 604 -1.86 -23.12 17.04
CA HIS A 604 -2.27 -23.37 15.64
C HIS A 604 -3.49 -22.50 15.29
N ILE A 605 -3.91 -22.50 14.01
CA ILE A 605 -5.19 -21.87 13.65
C ILE A 605 -6.30 -22.60 14.40
N GLU A 606 -6.88 -21.93 15.39
CA GLU A 606 -7.98 -22.51 16.18
C GLU A 606 -9.21 -22.71 15.32
N ASP A 607 -9.97 -23.76 15.63
CA ASP A 607 -11.18 -24.13 14.89
C ASP A 607 -12.25 -23.04 14.91
N ASP A 608 -12.28 -22.19 15.94
CA ASP A 608 -13.18 -21.03 16.07
C ASP A 608 -12.70 -19.78 15.31
N THR A 609 -11.56 -19.85 14.62
CA THR A 609 -11.05 -18.71 13.85
C THR A 609 -11.81 -18.54 12.56
N ILE A 610 -12.22 -17.31 12.26
CA ILE A 610 -12.98 -17.00 11.05
C ILE A 610 -12.05 -16.98 9.83
N VAL A 611 -12.32 -17.87 8.87
CA VAL A 611 -11.65 -18.00 7.58
C VAL A 611 -12.35 -17.16 6.52
N CYS A 612 -13.67 -17.29 6.41
CA CYS A 612 -14.46 -16.52 5.45
C CYS A 612 -15.17 -15.37 6.16
N ARG A 613 -14.68 -14.14 6.00
CA ARG A 613 -15.18 -12.95 6.70
C ARG A 613 -16.64 -12.60 6.36
N CYS A 614 -17.03 -12.75 5.09
CA CYS A 614 -18.37 -12.36 4.63
C CYS A 614 -19.43 -13.46 4.79
N GLU A 615 -19.04 -14.72 5.00
CA GLU A 615 -19.94 -15.83 5.28
C GLU A 615 -19.75 -16.40 6.70
N ARG A 616 -18.81 -15.86 7.47
CA ARG A 616 -18.48 -16.27 8.84
C ARG A 616 -18.24 -17.77 8.99
N VAL A 617 -17.52 -18.37 8.02
CA VAL A 617 -17.10 -19.78 8.05
C VAL A 617 -15.83 -19.89 8.86
N MET A 618 -15.81 -20.82 9.80
CA MET A 618 -14.69 -21.05 10.72
C MET A 618 -13.70 -22.08 10.18
N ALA A 619 -12.49 -22.10 10.70
CA ALA A 619 -11.44 -23.04 10.31
C ALA A 619 -11.85 -24.50 10.57
N GLY A 620 -12.49 -24.77 11.70
CA GLY A 620 -13.00 -26.10 12.05
C GLY A 620 -14.03 -26.66 11.07
N GLU A 621 -14.89 -25.81 10.51
CA GLU A 621 -15.83 -26.23 9.45
C GLU A 621 -15.06 -26.67 8.20
N ILE A 622 -14.02 -25.95 7.78
CA ILE A 622 -13.20 -26.31 6.63
C ILE A 622 -12.42 -27.59 6.89
N ARG A 623 -11.78 -27.75 8.07
CA ARG A 623 -11.06 -28.98 8.45
C ARG A 623 -11.99 -30.19 8.46
N SER A 624 -13.19 -30.04 9.02
CA SER A 624 -14.19 -31.11 9.02
C SER A 624 -14.52 -31.60 7.61
N LEU A 625 -14.67 -30.69 6.64
CA LEU A 625 -14.90 -31.05 5.23
C LEU A 625 -13.67 -31.74 4.62
N ILE A 626 -12.47 -31.25 4.91
CA ILE A 626 -11.21 -31.86 4.45
C ILE A 626 -11.09 -33.30 4.98
N HIS A 627 -11.40 -33.54 6.24
CA HIS A 627 -11.38 -34.89 6.85
C HIS A 627 -12.48 -35.82 6.27
N GLN A 628 -13.58 -35.26 5.77
CA GLN A 628 -14.60 -36.00 5.00
C GLN A 628 -14.16 -36.32 3.57
N GLY A 629 -12.96 -35.89 3.13
CA GLY A 629 -12.40 -36.19 1.83
C GLY A 629 -12.61 -35.14 0.74
N TYR A 630 -13.20 -33.99 1.06
CA TYR A 630 -13.35 -32.90 0.07
C TYR A 630 -11.98 -32.36 -0.36
N ARG A 631 -11.76 -32.25 -1.68
CA ARG A 631 -10.52 -31.73 -2.30
C ARG A 631 -10.81 -30.66 -3.35
N ASP A 632 -12.05 -30.54 -3.79
CA ASP A 632 -12.50 -29.49 -4.72
C ASP A 632 -13.03 -28.30 -3.92
N PHE A 633 -12.40 -27.15 -4.13
CA PHE A 633 -12.83 -25.91 -3.46
C PHE A 633 -14.27 -25.53 -3.84
N ASN A 634 -14.75 -25.89 -5.04
CA ASN A 634 -16.13 -25.59 -5.43
C ASN A 634 -17.14 -26.45 -4.64
N GLU A 635 -16.78 -27.66 -4.26
CA GLU A 635 -17.58 -28.50 -3.38
C GLU A 635 -17.61 -27.92 -1.95
N ILE A 636 -16.42 -27.59 -1.38
CA ILE A 636 -16.32 -26.90 -0.07
C ILE A 636 -17.16 -25.64 -0.06
N LYS A 637 -17.05 -24.81 -1.11
CA LYS A 637 -17.84 -23.61 -1.30
C LYS A 637 -19.35 -23.88 -1.29
N THR A 638 -19.77 -24.96 -1.94
CA THR A 638 -21.21 -25.30 -2.02
C THR A 638 -21.77 -25.72 -0.67
N VAL A 639 -20.98 -26.46 0.13
CA VAL A 639 -21.41 -26.97 1.44
C VAL A 639 -21.31 -25.89 2.53
N SER A 640 -20.16 -25.19 2.62
CA SER A 640 -19.89 -24.23 3.68
C SER A 640 -20.26 -22.78 3.35
N ARG A 641 -20.50 -22.46 2.07
CA ARG A 641 -20.62 -21.12 1.52
C ARG A 641 -19.31 -20.30 1.54
N ALA A 642 -18.18 -20.86 2.01
CA ALA A 642 -16.88 -20.19 1.95
C ALA A 642 -16.55 -19.77 0.50
N GLY A 643 -16.24 -18.49 0.28
CA GLY A 643 -16.02 -17.94 -1.05
C GLY A 643 -17.27 -17.60 -1.86
N MET A 644 -18.49 -17.76 -1.30
CA MET A 644 -19.76 -17.38 -1.96
C MET A 644 -20.27 -16.00 -1.55
N GLY A 645 -19.74 -15.42 -0.51
CA GLY A 645 -20.17 -14.10 -0.07
C GLY A 645 -19.73 -12.98 -1.00
N SER A 646 -20.09 -11.76 -0.65
CA SER A 646 -19.92 -10.53 -1.46
C SER A 646 -18.50 -10.29 -1.99
N CYS A 647 -17.46 -10.74 -1.29
CA CYS A 647 -16.09 -10.61 -1.80
C CYS A 647 -15.72 -11.62 -2.92
N GLY A 648 -16.55 -12.63 -3.19
CA GLY A 648 -16.27 -13.64 -4.23
C GLY A 648 -15.03 -14.51 -3.97
N GLY A 649 -14.68 -14.75 -2.69
CA GLY A 649 -13.52 -15.57 -2.30
C GLY A 649 -12.18 -14.84 -2.24
N LYS A 650 -12.15 -13.52 -2.46
CA LYS A 650 -10.90 -12.73 -2.49
C LYS A 650 -10.13 -12.75 -1.18
N THR A 651 -10.79 -12.97 -0.03
CA THR A 651 -10.16 -12.98 1.29
C THR A 651 -9.88 -14.39 1.83
N CYS A 652 -10.71 -15.38 1.52
CA CYS A 652 -10.64 -16.70 2.16
C CYS A 652 -9.89 -17.75 1.34
N THR A 653 -9.75 -17.60 0.02
CA THR A 653 -9.15 -18.63 -0.84
C THR A 653 -7.74 -19.01 -0.40
N THR A 654 -6.90 -18.04 -0.12
CA THR A 654 -5.50 -18.28 0.31
C THR A 654 -5.43 -18.91 1.70
N ILE A 655 -6.35 -18.55 2.59
CA ILE A 655 -6.44 -19.11 3.94
C ILE A 655 -6.90 -20.58 3.87
N ILE A 656 -7.91 -20.88 3.06
CA ILE A 656 -8.39 -22.27 2.88
C ILE A 656 -7.29 -23.17 2.31
N LYS A 657 -6.51 -22.67 1.32
CA LYS A 657 -5.34 -23.41 0.80
C LYS A 657 -4.29 -23.64 1.89
N ARG A 658 -4.08 -22.69 2.79
CA ARG A 658 -3.20 -22.88 3.93
C ARG A 658 -3.70 -24.00 4.85
N ILE A 659 -5.01 -24.04 5.16
CA ILE A 659 -5.59 -25.12 5.97
C ILE A 659 -5.40 -26.49 5.29
N PHE A 660 -5.58 -26.61 3.97
CA PHE A 660 -5.26 -27.84 3.25
C PHE A 660 -3.81 -28.30 3.48
N ARG A 661 -2.86 -27.37 3.42
CA ARG A 661 -1.43 -27.68 3.68
C ARG A 661 -1.18 -28.05 5.15
N GLU A 662 -1.84 -27.39 6.11
CA GLU A 662 -1.77 -27.77 7.54
C GLU A 662 -2.31 -29.21 7.77
N GLU A 663 -3.26 -29.66 6.96
CA GLU A 663 -3.80 -31.02 6.97
C GLU A 663 -2.99 -31.99 6.06
N GLY A 664 -1.80 -31.59 5.62
CA GLY A 664 -0.88 -32.43 4.83
C GLY A 664 -1.27 -32.64 3.36
N ILE A 665 -2.13 -31.78 2.80
CA ILE A 665 -2.60 -31.87 1.42
C ILE A 665 -1.89 -30.81 0.58
N SER A 666 -1.28 -31.24 -0.53
CA SER A 666 -0.57 -30.35 -1.43
C SER A 666 -1.53 -29.50 -2.28
N ASP A 667 -1.07 -28.32 -2.73
CA ASP A 667 -1.86 -27.44 -3.61
C ASP A 667 -2.22 -28.12 -4.94
N GLU A 668 -1.45 -29.10 -5.40
CA GLU A 668 -1.69 -29.87 -6.63
C GLU A 668 -2.89 -30.83 -6.50
N GLU A 669 -3.20 -31.27 -5.29
CA GLU A 669 -4.34 -32.13 -4.98
C GLU A 669 -5.66 -31.38 -4.81
N VAL A 670 -5.60 -30.03 -4.80
CA VAL A 670 -6.76 -29.16 -4.56
C VAL A 670 -7.22 -28.51 -5.84
N THR A 671 -8.47 -28.74 -6.24
CA THR A 671 -9.09 -28.03 -7.36
C THR A 671 -9.45 -26.61 -6.94
N ASP A 672 -8.94 -25.63 -7.67
CA ASP A 672 -9.16 -24.21 -7.38
C ASP A 672 -10.61 -23.75 -7.56
N GLN A 673 -10.97 -22.69 -6.83
CA GLN A 673 -12.26 -22.06 -6.97
C GLN A 673 -12.48 -21.51 -8.39
N THR A 674 -13.62 -21.84 -9.00
CA THR A 674 -14.06 -21.23 -10.24
C THR A 674 -14.43 -19.78 -10.01
N LYS A 675 -13.68 -18.87 -10.63
CA LYS A 675 -13.97 -17.43 -10.62
C LYS A 675 -15.04 -17.11 -11.67
N ARG A 676 -16.19 -16.62 -11.22
CA ARG A 676 -17.32 -16.26 -12.08
C ARG A 676 -17.41 -14.72 -12.22
N PRO A 677 -17.87 -14.18 -13.38
CA PRO A 677 -18.27 -12.78 -13.44
C PRO A 677 -19.51 -12.60 -12.55
N LEU A 678 -19.77 -11.50 -11.91
CA LEU A 678 -19.01 -10.25 -11.90
C LEU A 678 -17.86 -10.31 -10.89
N PHE A 679 -16.76 -9.64 -11.20
CA PHE A 679 -15.63 -9.56 -10.29
C PHE A 679 -15.82 -8.50 -9.19
N MET A 680 -16.71 -7.55 -9.41
CA MET A 680 -17.13 -6.54 -8.43
C MET A 680 -18.65 -6.48 -8.37
N GLU A 681 -19.20 -6.18 -7.20
CA GLU A 681 -20.64 -6.00 -7.00
C GLU A 681 -21.08 -4.62 -7.49
N ILE A 682 -22.19 -4.58 -8.18
CA ILE A 682 -22.89 -3.35 -8.59
C ILE A 682 -24.40 -3.50 -8.41
N PRO A 683 -25.14 -2.40 -8.29
CA PRO A 683 -26.59 -2.44 -8.28
C PRO A 683 -27.16 -3.07 -9.55
N LEU A 684 -28.18 -3.94 -9.42
CA LEU A 684 -28.83 -4.60 -10.55
C LEU A 684 -29.50 -3.61 -11.51
N GLU A 685 -29.91 -2.45 -11.03
CA GLU A 685 -30.51 -1.35 -11.81
C GLU A 685 -29.56 -0.88 -12.92
N LEU A 686 -28.24 -0.89 -12.69
CA LEU A 686 -27.27 -0.52 -13.73
C LEU A 686 -27.29 -1.49 -14.92
N PHE A 687 -27.43 -2.80 -14.70
CA PHE A 687 -27.59 -3.78 -15.78
C PHE A 687 -28.88 -3.61 -16.57
N ALA A 688 -29.92 -3.14 -15.93
CA ALA A 688 -31.18 -2.84 -16.58
C ALA A 688 -31.14 -1.51 -17.37
N GLY A 689 -30.01 -0.78 -17.32
CA GLY A 689 -29.90 0.55 -17.93
C GLY A 689 -30.77 1.59 -17.23
N ILE A 690 -31.01 1.44 -15.93
CA ILE A 690 -31.77 2.41 -15.14
C ILE A 690 -30.77 3.45 -14.62
N ASP A 691 -31.07 4.73 -14.85
CA ASP A 691 -30.27 5.82 -14.30
C ASP A 691 -30.70 6.08 -12.85
N PRO A 692 -29.81 5.84 -11.85
CA PRO A 692 -30.17 6.06 -10.44
C PRO A 692 -30.45 7.53 -10.10
N SER A 693 -30.01 8.47 -10.92
CA SER A 693 -30.22 9.91 -10.72
C SER A 693 -31.63 10.38 -11.16
N GLU A 694 -32.38 9.57 -11.89
CA GLU A 694 -33.75 9.88 -12.32
C GLU A 694 -34.84 9.42 -11.30
N GLU A 695 -34.46 8.83 -10.17
CA GLU A 695 -35.37 8.54 -9.07
C GLU A 695 -35.52 9.79 -8.18
N ASN A 696 -36.46 10.69 -8.54
CA ASN A 696 -37.00 11.75 -7.69
C ASN A 696 -38.30 11.32 -7.04
#